data_2fc175827c1e992a86edc2c50c0a18a3
#
_entry.id   2fc175827c1e992a86edc2c50c0a18a3
#
_cell.length_a   1.000
_cell.length_b   1.000
_cell.length_c   1.000
_cell.angle_alpha   90.00
_cell.angle_beta   90.00
_cell.angle_gamma   90.00
#
_symmetry.space_group_name_H-M   'P 1'
#
loop_
_entity.id
_entity.type
_entity.pdbx_description
1 polymer ?
#
loop_
_entity_poly.entity_id
_entity_poly.type
_entity_poly.pdbx_seq_one_letter_code
_entity_poly.pdbx_strand_id
1 'polypeptide(L)'
;MTRRWPVLAVLGVCGLLVVAGGLRMVRADDHHGIGTFSRVVVVGVPGLDWRDVTPGATPQLYALAEASDLGLLASRGATSVACPRDGWVTLGAGNRALYRPADDCHSRYEPPNDAEQVFDANDDYDFGAEPGLLGRQVPCVRTYGSEAELAALGSDDMRPTRVDGPRTPEQWRTSWADCPLALVAGPSLLGSDREATLKSVDSLVGAVARAAALDEDTLLLVVGVSDLRARSTMHVAMASGNPVAGADAPGQSGVLLSASTGREPYVQLIDVAPTVLAALGIDRPSAMTGRPLEVAPTDDGPQATMERLVDDAHAATVRYSAAVWLMWPWVVLTALYLLVGAGIATSGRRRRWQHPLTVLGVGVASIPAATGLANLVPWWDADHHRLAWGLALAGSVVVLSAIALAGPWRHRRFGPALVVAGAGFGVFALDVVTGSHLQLNGLIGYTPITASRFTGFGNMPFAVYAAGGLICLAAAMHGQDARTARWLAVVGGGALVLLDGTPGLGSDFGGVLALVPAVVLLTMVATGARVSVPRALAAFGAGAVVVTALAVADYQRPTGEQTHLGRFVGQVLDGTASEVVARKASASLQALESPVAVLVPAMLVALVWLFHGSDSPGRRLVVSSGRSLTAAMVGVGVMAVVGSLVNDSGIAVLAAAGASTVPLLIAVVAKEPASGTTATQVSGSPSVVADRRDRRRSESMTPHDPPTVQSRDELR
;
A
#
# COMPACT_ATOMS: atom_id res chain seq x y z
N MET A 1 -31.32 -8.76 -24.74
CA MET A 1 -30.10 -7.93 -24.85
C MET A 1 -29.45 -7.55 -23.48
N THR A 2 -30.17 -7.58 -22.38
CA THR A 2 -29.68 -7.13 -21.06
C THR A 2 -28.68 -8.06 -20.33
N ARG A 3 -28.58 -9.34 -20.73
CA ARG A 3 -27.70 -10.34 -20.06
C ARG A 3 -26.21 -10.25 -20.44
N ARG A 4 -25.83 -9.60 -21.54
CA ARG A 4 -24.43 -9.55 -22.02
C ARG A 4 -23.65 -8.33 -21.51
N TRP A 5 -24.30 -7.27 -21.07
CA TRP A 5 -23.67 -6.05 -20.61
C TRP A 5 -22.70 -6.22 -19.42
N PRO A 6 -23.04 -6.99 -18.35
CA PRO A 6 -22.09 -7.18 -17.25
C PRO A 6 -20.81 -7.92 -17.67
N VAL A 7 -20.93 -8.89 -18.58
CA VAL A 7 -19.79 -9.64 -19.11
C VAL A 7 -18.88 -8.73 -19.93
N LEU A 8 -19.45 -7.91 -20.81
CA LEU A 8 -18.68 -6.96 -21.63
C LEU A 8 -18.02 -5.88 -20.78
N ALA A 9 -18.68 -5.41 -19.71
CA ALA A 9 -18.11 -4.44 -18.78
C ALA A 9 -16.90 -5.03 -18.03
N VAL A 10 -17.00 -6.24 -17.51
CA VAL A 10 -15.87 -6.93 -16.83
C VAL A 10 -14.72 -7.14 -17.81
N LEU A 11 -14.98 -7.64 -19.00
CA LEU A 11 -13.94 -7.86 -20.02
C LEU A 11 -13.27 -6.54 -20.46
N GLY A 12 -14.05 -5.48 -20.61
CA GLY A 12 -13.53 -4.15 -20.98
C GLY A 12 -12.64 -3.56 -19.90
N VAL A 13 -13.05 -3.61 -18.63
CA VAL A 13 -12.24 -3.13 -17.50
C VAL A 13 -10.97 -3.97 -17.33
N CYS A 14 -11.08 -5.30 -17.37
CA CYS A 14 -9.92 -6.19 -17.28
C CYS A 14 -8.94 -5.95 -18.42
N GLY A 15 -9.44 -5.79 -19.67
CA GLY A 15 -8.62 -5.51 -20.83
C GLY A 15 -7.87 -4.18 -20.70
N LEU A 16 -8.54 -3.11 -20.25
CA LEU A 16 -7.93 -1.81 -20.01
C LEU A 16 -6.84 -1.87 -18.93
N LEU A 17 -7.10 -2.56 -17.82
CA LEU A 17 -6.13 -2.70 -16.73
C LEU A 17 -4.88 -3.49 -17.16
N VAL A 18 -5.07 -4.57 -17.94
CA VAL A 18 -3.95 -5.37 -18.47
C VAL A 18 -3.11 -4.57 -19.47
N VAL A 19 -3.75 -3.84 -20.38
CA VAL A 19 -3.04 -3.01 -21.38
C VAL A 19 -2.28 -1.87 -20.67
N ALA A 20 -2.92 -1.16 -19.77
CA ALA A 20 -2.30 -0.05 -19.05
C ALA A 20 -1.15 -0.54 -18.14
N GLY A 21 -1.33 -1.69 -17.46
CA GLY A 21 -0.27 -2.30 -16.66
C GLY A 21 0.91 -2.80 -17.50
N GLY A 22 0.63 -3.39 -18.67
CA GLY A 22 1.67 -3.82 -19.62
C GLY A 22 2.48 -2.66 -20.18
N LEU A 23 1.82 -1.55 -20.54
CA LEU A 23 2.50 -0.34 -21.02
C LEU A 23 3.43 0.28 -19.97
N ARG A 24 3.05 0.19 -18.70
CA ARG A 24 3.91 0.67 -17.60
C ARG A 24 5.16 -0.19 -17.43
N MET A 25 5.03 -1.51 -17.49
CA MET A 25 6.18 -2.41 -17.37
C MET A 25 7.22 -2.18 -18.47
N VAL A 26 6.79 -1.87 -19.68
CA VAL A 26 7.71 -1.58 -20.81
C VAL A 26 8.45 -0.25 -20.63
N ARG A 27 7.92 0.72 -19.89
CA ARG A 27 8.58 2.01 -19.62
C ARG A 27 9.57 1.99 -18.46
N ALA A 28 9.62 0.91 -17.69
CA ALA A 28 10.46 0.82 -16.48
C ALA A 28 11.92 0.39 -16.76
N ASP A 29 12.34 0.26 -18.01
CA ASP A 29 13.62 -0.38 -18.39
C ASP A 29 14.77 0.60 -18.71
N ASP A 30 14.63 1.91 -18.53
CA ASP A 30 15.68 2.89 -18.89
C ASP A 30 16.56 3.30 -17.69
N HIS A 31 16.71 2.42 -16.69
CA HIS A 31 17.51 2.71 -15.50
C HIS A 31 18.93 2.14 -15.65
N HIS A 32 19.93 2.88 -15.16
CA HIS A 32 21.33 2.47 -15.22
C HIS A 32 21.94 2.42 -13.82
N GLY A 33 22.77 1.42 -13.54
CA GLY A 33 23.60 1.39 -12.32
C GLY A 33 24.58 2.58 -12.28
N ILE A 34 24.98 2.99 -11.07
CA ILE A 34 25.89 4.12 -10.87
C ILE A 34 27.27 3.93 -11.54
N GLY A 35 27.61 2.71 -11.93
CA GLY A 35 28.92 2.41 -12.54
C GLY A 35 29.93 1.86 -11.55
N THR A 36 31.17 1.62 -12.02
CA THR A 36 32.27 1.08 -11.22
C THR A 36 33.37 2.12 -11.08
N PHE A 37 33.96 2.20 -9.90
CA PHE A 37 34.98 3.18 -9.51
C PHE A 37 36.08 2.50 -8.72
N SER A 38 37.29 3.07 -8.74
CA SER A 38 38.39 2.61 -7.88
C SER A 38 38.22 3.08 -6.42
N ARG A 39 37.42 4.12 -6.21
CA ARG A 39 37.20 4.72 -4.89
C ARG A 39 35.77 5.21 -4.70
N VAL A 40 35.27 5.05 -3.47
CA VAL A 40 34.00 5.65 -3.03
C VAL A 40 34.24 6.50 -1.79
N VAL A 41 33.70 7.71 -1.80
CA VAL A 41 33.68 8.61 -0.64
C VAL A 41 32.23 8.84 -0.23
N VAL A 42 31.89 8.52 1.02
CA VAL A 42 30.55 8.74 1.56
C VAL A 42 30.59 9.83 2.61
N VAL A 43 29.88 10.92 2.42
CA VAL A 43 29.69 11.98 3.41
C VAL A 43 28.31 11.83 4.02
N GLY A 44 28.24 11.43 5.29
CA GLY A 44 27.00 11.32 6.05
C GLY A 44 26.78 12.53 6.95
N VAL A 45 25.67 13.26 6.76
CA VAL A 45 25.35 14.46 7.55
C VAL A 45 24.05 14.23 8.33
N PRO A 46 24.10 14.15 9.67
CA PRO A 46 22.89 13.99 10.47
C PRO A 46 21.94 15.19 10.35
N GLY A 47 20.69 14.94 9.95
CA GLY A 47 19.65 15.94 9.85
C GLY A 47 19.69 16.84 8.61
N LEU A 48 20.44 16.47 7.56
CA LEU A 48 20.47 17.21 6.30
C LEU A 48 19.22 16.90 5.47
N ASP A 49 18.44 17.91 5.17
CA ASP A 49 17.28 17.81 4.29
C ASP A 49 17.38 18.75 3.08
N TRP A 50 16.52 18.56 2.06
CA TRP A 50 16.58 19.32 0.82
C TRP A 50 16.30 20.82 0.99
N ARG A 51 15.63 21.24 2.06
CA ARG A 51 15.41 22.67 2.36
C ARG A 51 16.68 23.39 2.81
N ASP A 52 17.70 22.64 3.21
CA ASP A 52 19.01 23.17 3.56
C ASP A 52 19.88 23.49 2.33
N VAL A 53 19.55 22.89 1.16
CA VAL A 53 20.33 23.02 -0.08
C VAL A 53 19.84 24.22 -0.87
N THR A 54 20.43 25.38 -0.62
CA THR A 54 20.04 26.63 -1.26
C THR A 54 21.26 27.46 -1.66
N PRO A 55 21.17 28.30 -2.72
CA PRO A 55 22.29 29.13 -3.14
C PRO A 55 22.79 30.11 -2.07
N GLY A 56 21.90 30.52 -1.15
CA GLY A 56 22.22 31.48 -0.10
C GLY A 56 22.82 30.89 1.16
N ALA A 57 22.31 29.73 1.60
CA ALA A 57 22.74 29.11 2.87
C ALA A 57 23.90 28.12 2.68
N THR A 58 23.91 27.37 1.56
CA THR A 58 24.84 26.27 1.27
C THR A 58 25.29 26.28 -0.18
N PRO A 59 26.04 27.30 -0.62
CA PRO A 59 26.41 27.48 -2.03
C PRO A 59 27.24 26.32 -2.60
N GLN A 60 28.06 25.63 -1.77
CA GLN A 60 28.88 24.51 -2.22
C GLN A 60 28.00 23.23 -2.43
N LEU A 61 27.11 22.97 -1.47
CA LEU A 61 26.12 21.87 -1.59
C LEU A 61 25.19 22.09 -2.77
N TYR A 62 24.73 23.33 -2.99
CA TYR A 62 23.87 23.68 -4.10
C TYR A 62 24.58 23.44 -5.46
N ALA A 63 25.82 23.93 -5.58
CA ALA A 63 26.62 23.70 -6.79
C ALA A 63 26.94 22.21 -7.02
N LEU A 64 27.13 21.43 -5.95
CA LEU A 64 27.28 19.98 -6.05
C LEU A 64 25.99 19.31 -6.53
N ALA A 65 24.84 19.75 -6.01
CA ALA A 65 23.54 19.22 -6.41
C ALA A 65 23.25 19.47 -7.89
N GLU A 66 23.63 20.64 -8.43
CA GLU A 66 23.49 20.94 -9.86
C GLU A 66 24.29 20.00 -10.78
N ALA A 67 25.34 19.35 -10.24
CA ALA A 67 26.23 18.44 -10.97
C ALA A 67 26.10 16.98 -10.54
N SER A 68 25.06 16.61 -9.79
CA SER A 68 24.87 15.28 -9.21
C SER A 68 23.54 14.67 -9.63
N ASP A 69 23.44 13.34 -9.53
CA ASP A 69 22.18 12.63 -9.52
C ASP A 69 21.52 12.76 -8.14
N LEU A 70 20.21 13.08 -8.12
CA LEU A 70 19.52 13.54 -6.93
C LEU A 70 18.44 12.55 -6.48
N GLY A 71 18.30 12.35 -5.17
CA GLY A 71 17.28 11.47 -4.62
C GLY A 71 16.73 11.95 -3.27
N LEU A 72 15.60 11.39 -2.90
CA LEU A 72 14.92 11.65 -1.64
C LEU A 72 15.06 10.43 -0.73
N LEU A 73 15.88 10.57 0.34
CA LEU A 73 16.33 9.48 1.16
C LEU A 73 15.47 9.29 2.41
N ALA A 74 15.03 8.06 2.66
CA ALA A 74 14.44 7.61 3.91
C ALA A 74 15.53 7.08 4.84
N SER A 75 15.76 7.73 5.98
CA SER A 75 16.81 7.38 6.95
C SER A 75 16.38 6.30 7.96
N ARG A 76 15.27 5.61 7.75
CA ARG A 76 14.65 4.66 8.68
C ARG A 76 15.59 3.52 9.09
N GLY A 77 15.92 3.45 10.39
CA GLY A 77 16.57 2.30 11.03
C GLY A 77 15.60 1.26 11.59
N ALA A 78 16.01 0.55 12.62
CA ALA A 78 15.15 -0.43 13.31
C ALA A 78 14.03 0.23 14.12
N THR A 79 14.22 1.46 14.60
CA THR A 79 13.25 2.23 15.36
C THR A 79 12.45 3.22 14.50
N SER A 80 11.45 3.88 15.11
CA SER A 80 10.58 4.84 14.40
C SER A 80 11.26 6.18 14.07
N VAL A 81 12.32 6.53 14.81
CA VAL A 81 13.16 7.72 14.61
C VAL A 81 14.60 7.24 14.55
N ALA A 82 15.33 7.64 13.52
CA ALA A 82 16.75 7.29 13.37
C ALA A 82 17.60 8.36 14.04
N CYS A 83 18.27 8.03 15.16
CA CYS A 83 19.33 8.85 15.72
C CYS A 83 20.58 8.85 14.82
N PRO A 84 21.52 9.82 14.93
CA PRO A 84 22.72 9.85 14.11
C PRO A 84 23.53 8.55 14.13
N ARG A 85 23.67 7.93 15.28
CA ARG A 85 24.39 6.66 15.42
C ARG A 85 23.62 5.49 14.82
N ASP A 86 22.30 5.42 15.01
CA ASP A 86 21.44 4.42 14.31
C ASP A 86 21.61 4.52 12.81
N GLY A 87 21.68 5.76 12.28
CA GLY A 87 21.87 5.99 10.86
C GLY A 87 23.20 5.42 10.35
N TRP A 88 24.30 5.67 11.05
CA TRP A 88 25.62 5.13 10.67
C TRP A 88 25.68 3.60 10.79
N VAL A 89 25.08 3.01 11.84
CA VAL A 89 24.99 1.54 11.98
C VAL A 89 24.13 0.96 10.85
N THR A 90 22.98 1.58 10.55
CA THR A 90 22.09 1.18 9.45
C THR A 90 22.79 1.25 8.09
N LEU A 91 23.53 2.33 7.83
CA LEU A 91 24.31 2.49 6.61
C LEU A 91 25.34 1.37 6.49
N GLY A 92 26.13 1.10 7.53
CA GLY A 92 27.16 0.08 7.51
C GLY A 92 26.66 -1.35 7.45
N ALA A 93 25.48 -1.62 8.01
CA ALA A 93 24.82 -2.93 7.92
C ALA A 93 24.16 -3.17 6.55
N GLY A 94 23.85 -2.12 5.78
CA GLY A 94 23.00 -2.26 4.57
C GLY A 94 21.63 -2.89 4.88
N ASN A 95 21.20 -2.78 6.14
CA ASN A 95 19.97 -3.32 6.69
C ASN A 95 19.51 -2.43 7.85
N ARG A 96 18.24 -2.53 8.26
CA ARG A 96 17.71 -1.75 9.38
C ARG A 96 18.35 -2.16 10.69
N ALA A 97 19.14 -1.28 11.26
CA ALA A 97 19.89 -1.50 12.46
C ALA A 97 19.69 -0.36 13.46
N LEU A 98 20.20 -0.54 14.66
CA LEU A 98 20.22 0.48 15.71
C LEU A 98 21.57 0.44 16.44
N TYR A 99 21.90 1.55 17.07
CA TYR A 99 23.10 1.68 17.91
C TYR A 99 22.87 1.02 19.28
N ARG A 100 21.79 1.37 19.94
CA ARG A 100 21.30 0.73 21.19
C ARG A 100 19.81 1.00 21.42
N PRO A 101 19.10 0.11 22.14
CA PRO A 101 17.72 0.37 22.54
C PRO A 101 17.59 1.68 23.34
N ALA A 102 16.54 2.46 23.03
CA ALA A 102 16.23 3.73 23.70
C ALA A 102 17.38 4.77 23.69
N ASP A 103 18.14 4.86 22.58
CA ASP A 103 19.13 5.94 22.43
C ASP A 103 18.44 7.32 22.47
N ASP A 104 18.97 8.21 23.30
CA ASP A 104 18.49 9.59 23.47
C ASP A 104 18.98 10.54 22.35
N CYS A 105 19.70 10.02 21.37
CA CYS A 105 20.36 10.73 20.28
C CYS A 105 21.49 11.71 20.72
N HIS A 106 21.86 11.76 22.00
CA HIS A 106 22.80 12.73 22.55
C HIS A 106 24.06 12.11 23.21
N SER A 107 24.01 10.81 23.55
CA SER A 107 25.16 10.13 24.17
C SER A 107 26.36 10.10 23.22
N ARG A 108 27.58 10.13 23.76
CA ARG A 108 28.82 10.04 22.98
C ARG A 108 29.14 8.57 22.67
N TYR A 109 29.72 8.34 21.49
CA TYR A 109 30.33 7.06 21.15
C TYR A 109 31.68 6.93 21.86
N GLU A 110 31.89 5.84 22.57
CA GLU A 110 33.11 5.51 23.29
C GLU A 110 33.61 4.12 22.84
N PRO A 111 34.51 4.04 21.84
CA PRO A 111 35.13 2.78 21.49
C PRO A 111 36.11 2.34 22.60
N PRO A 112 36.37 1.03 22.81
CA PRO A 112 35.83 -0.16 22.14
C PRO A 112 34.60 -0.79 22.84
N ASN A 113 34.18 -0.28 24.02
CA ASN A 113 33.14 -0.88 24.85
C ASN A 113 31.75 -0.84 24.18
N ASP A 114 31.53 0.09 23.26
CA ASP A 114 30.26 0.25 22.60
C ASP A 114 30.05 -0.74 21.42
N ALA A 115 31.13 -1.29 20.85
CA ALA A 115 31.01 -2.18 19.67
C ALA A 115 30.28 -3.47 20.00
N GLU A 116 30.60 -4.14 21.10
CA GLU A 116 29.93 -5.39 21.54
C GLU A 116 28.42 -5.12 21.82
N GLN A 117 28.11 -4.00 22.47
CA GLN A 117 26.72 -3.61 22.75
C GLN A 117 25.91 -3.37 21.47
N VAL A 118 26.54 -2.86 20.39
CA VAL A 118 25.88 -2.64 19.11
C VAL A 118 25.56 -3.97 18.43
N PHE A 119 26.47 -4.97 18.51
CA PHE A 119 26.20 -6.31 17.99
C PHE A 119 25.07 -6.98 18.76
N ASP A 120 25.15 -7.04 20.10
CA ASP A 120 24.14 -7.64 20.97
C ASP A 120 22.76 -7.00 20.76
N ALA A 121 22.71 -5.67 20.65
CA ALA A 121 21.46 -4.94 20.43
C ALA A 121 20.79 -5.31 19.11
N ASN A 122 21.53 -5.66 18.08
CA ASN A 122 20.98 -6.03 16.79
C ASN A 122 20.67 -7.52 16.68
N ASP A 123 21.33 -8.39 17.47
CA ASP A 123 20.99 -9.80 17.59
C ASP A 123 19.60 -10.01 18.22
N ASP A 124 19.20 -9.12 19.15
CA ASP A 124 17.89 -9.12 19.80
C ASP A 124 16.76 -8.59 18.89
N TYR A 125 17.09 -7.96 17.77
CA TYR A 125 16.10 -7.37 16.84
C TYR A 125 15.88 -8.23 15.60
N ASP A 126 14.62 -8.45 15.24
CA ASP A 126 14.15 -9.34 14.16
C ASP A 126 14.52 -8.90 12.72
N PHE A 127 15.48 -7.99 12.52
CA PHE A 127 15.88 -7.55 11.18
C PHE A 127 17.06 -8.33 10.61
N GLY A 128 17.78 -9.11 11.42
CA GLY A 128 18.99 -9.84 11.01
C GLY A 128 20.06 -8.87 10.47
N ALA A 129 20.22 -7.71 11.10
CA ALA A 129 21.19 -6.73 10.68
C ALA A 129 22.57 -7.08 11.26
N GLU A 130 23.59 -7.00 10.42
CA GLU A 130 24.99 -7.17 10.83
C GLU A 130 25.71 -5.83 10.85
N PRO A 131 25.85 -5.16 12.01
CA PRO A 131 26.57 -3.89 12.12
C PRO A 131 27.96 -3.95 11.51
N GLY A 132 28.37 -2.91 10.76
CA GLY A 132 29.69 -2.80 10.16
C GLY A 132 30.00 -3.76 9.02
N LEU A 133 29.01 -4.46 8.49
CA LEU A 133 29.18 -5.42 7.39
C LEU A 133 29.87 -4.78 6.16
N LEU A 134 29.55 -3.50 5.84
CA LEU A 134 30.23 -2.77 4.77
C LEU A 134 31.75 -2.75 4.97
N GLY A 135 32.22 -2.38 6.15
CA GLY A 135 33.66 -2.30 6.45
C GLY A 135 34.38 -3.65 6.38
N ARG A 136 33.69 -4.75 6.68
CA ARG A 136 34.25 -6.12 6.59
C ARG A 136 34.34 -6.65 5.15
N GLN A 137 33.61 -6.05 4.20
CA GLN A 137 33.63 -6.48 2.79
C GLN A 137 34.71 -5.76 1.98
N VAL A 138 35.21 -4.64 2.43
CA VAL A 138 36.23 -3.86 1.69
C VAL A 138 37.62 -4.08 2.28
N PRO A 139 38.69 -4.07 1.45
CA PRO A 139 40.04 -4.35 1.92
C PRO A 139 40.56 -3.35 2.94
N CYS A 140 40.09 -2.10 2.89
CA CYS A 140 40.53 -1.01 3.75
C CYS A 140 39.46 0.08 3.77
N VAL A 141 39.18 0.64 4.95
CA VAL A 141 38.25 1.75 5.17
C VAL A 141 38.94 2.90 5.89
N ARG A 142 38.90 4.11 5.34
CA ARG A 142 39.31 5.33 6.01
C ARG A 142 38.11 6.01 6.62
N THR A 143 38.08 6.19 7.93
CA THR A 143 36.98 6.89 8.64
C THR A 143 37.40 8.24 9.13
N TYR A 144 36.53 9.24 9.02
CA TYR A 144 36.70 10.60 9.48
C TYR A 144 35.57 11.00 10.42
N GLY A 145 35.85 11.13 11.70
CA GLY A 145 34.87 11.29 12.77
C GLY A 145 34.41 9.96 13.37
N SER A 146 34.16 9.98 14.69
CA SER A 146 33.86 8.78 15.47
C SER A 146 32.55 8.09 15.03
N GLU A 147 31.57 8.84 14.55
CA GLU A 147 30.30 8.30 14.09
C GLU A 147 30.47 7.48 12.81
N ALA A 148 31.39 7.86 11.91
CA ALA A 148 31.66 7.10 10.68
C ALA A 148 32.29 5.73 10.97
N GLU A 149 32.96 5.54 12.12
CA GLU A 149 33.49 4.25 12.55
C GLU A 149 32.40 3.21 12.78
N LEU A 150 31.18 3.65 13.14
CA LEU A 150 30.02 2.75 13.34
C LEU A 150 29.62 2.00 12.06
N ALA A 151 29.84 2.59 10.90
CA ALA A 151 29.54 1.91 9.63
C ALA A 151 30.60 0.87 9.23
N ALA A 152 31.75 0.86 9.90
CA ALA A 152 32.86 -0.07 9.64
C ALA A 152 33.23 -0.91 10.86
N LEU A 153 32.33 -1.08 11.82
CA LEU A 153 32.59 -1.88 13.04
C LEU A 153 33.06 -3.29 12.70
N GLY A 154 34.12 -3.75 13.38
CA GLY A 154 34.68 -5.08 13.15
C GLY A 154 35.41 -5.25 11.81
N SER A 155 35.77 -4.16 11.11
CA SER A 155 36.67 -4.20 9.95
C SER A 155 38.11 -4.49 10.39
N ASP A 156 38.81 -5.37 9.67
CA ASP A 156 40.19 -5.76 9.96
C ASP A 156 41.19 -4.61 9.70
N ASP A 157 40.91 -3.72 8.74
CA ASP A 157 41.74 -2.57 8.36
C ASP A 157 40.91 -1.28 8.33
N MET A 158 40.32 -0.92 9.47
CA MET A 158 39.71 0.38 9.69
C MET A 158 40.77 1.38 10.13
N ARG A 159 40.90 2.49 9.42
CA ARG A 159 41.90 3.55 9.69
C ARG A 159 41.21 4.84 10.14
N PRO A 160 40.96 5.01 11.45
CA PRO A 160 40.34 6.21 11.97
C PRO A 160 41.28 7.44 11.76
N THR A 161 40.67 8.52 11.33
CA THR A 161 41.40 9.78 11.12
C THR A 161 40.65 10.92 11.80
N ARG A 162 41.31 11.62 12.69
CA ARG A 162 40.76 12.84 13.28
C ARG A 162 40.79 13.97 12.26
N VAL A 163 39.70 14.71 12.19
CA VAL A 163 39.59 15.92 11.37
C VAL A 163 39.86 17.11 12.30
N ASP A 164 41.13 17.50 12.43
CA ASP A 164 41.55 18.65 13.23
C ASP A 164 41.67 19.89 12.32
N GLY A 165 40.51 20.54 12.05
CA GLY A 165 40.43 21.76 11.26
C GLY A 165 40.22 21.58 9.75
N PRO A 166 40.13 22.69 8.99
CA PRO A 166 39.88 22.64 7.54
C PRO A 166 41.07 22.04 6.79
N ARG A 167 40.78 21.17 5.80
CA ARG A 167 41.77 20.57 4.90
C ARG A 167 41.61 21.12 3.48
N THR A 168 42.72 21.23 2.77
CA THR A 168 42.67 21.55 1.33
C THR A 168 42.17 20.32 0.56
N PRO A 169 41.65 20.49 -0.66
CA PRO A 169 41.24 19.36 -1.52
C PRO A 169 42.36 18.33 -1.73
N GLU A 170 43.60 18.77 -1.91
CA GLU A 170 44.77 17.89 -2.08
C GLU A 170 45.08 17.11 -0.81
N GLN A 171 44.92 17.73 0.37
CA GLN A 171 45.08 17.06 1.66
C GLN A 171 44.01 16.01 1.87
N TRP A 172 42.76 16.29 1.51
CA TRP A 172 41.68 15.30 1.51
C TRP A 172 42.02 14.12 0.59
N ARG A 173 42.31 14.37 -0.69
CA ARG A 173 42.67 13.36 -1.68
C ARG A 173 43.84 12.48 -1.21
N THR A 174 44.88 13.07 -0.67
CA THR A 174 46.04 12.34 -0.18
C THR A 174 45.68 11.48 1.04
N SER A 175 44.79 11.96 1.91
CA SER A 175 44.45 11.26 3.15
C SER A 175 43.66 9.97 2.96
N TRP A 176 42.94 9.78 1.86
CA TRP A 176 42.21 8.55 1.55
C TRP A 176 42.82 7.74 0.39
N ALA A 177 43.95 8.19 -0.15
CA ALA A 177 44.53 7.60 -1.36
C ALA A 177 44.89 6.11 -1.23
N ASP A 178 45.09 5.60 -0.05
CA ASP A 178 45.49 4.23 0.28
C ASP A 178 44.32 3.28 0.55
N CYS A 179 43.06 3.78 0.62
CA CYS A 179 41.88 2.98 0.85
C CYS A 179 40.83 3.20 -0.25
N PRO A 180 40.12 2.14 -0.73
CA PRO A 180 39.06 2.27 -1.72
C PRO A 180 37.79 2.90 -1.15
N LEU A 181 37.60 2.89 0.18
CA LEU A 181 36.43 3.47 0.84
C LEU A 181 36.84 4.52 1.85
N ALA A 182 36.24 5.70 1.78
CA ALA A 182 36.31 6.75 2.77
C ALA A 182 34.94 7.11 3.30
N LEU A 183 34.75 7.09 4.62
CA LEU A 183 33.52 7.45 5.32
C LEU A 183 33.77 8.74 6.12
N VAL A 184 33.02 9.79 5.85
CA VAL A 184 33.18 11.12 6.44
C VAL A 184 31.94 11.49 7.23
N ALA A 185 32.05 11.61 8.55
CA ALA A 185 30.97 12.11 9.38
C ALA A 185 30.96 13.64 9.37
N GLY A 186 29.91 14.20 8.84
CA GLY A 186 29.63 15.63 8.86
C GLY A 186 29.08 16.09 10.21
N PRO A 187 29.19 17.39 10.54
CA PRO A 187 28.61 17.97 11.75
C PRO A 187 27.11 17.74 11.83
N SER A 188 26.58 17.38 13.02
CA SER A 188 25.19 17.13 13.25
C SER A 188 24.33 18.40 13.27
N LEU A 189 23.34 18.49 12.43
CA LEU A 189 22.39 19.60 12.36
C LEU A 189 21.28 19.55 13.45
N LEU A 190 21.40 18.64 14.41
CA LEU A 190 20.48 18.52 15.55
C LEU A 190 20.80 19.50 16.69
N GLY A 191 21.93 20.18 16.63
CA GLY A 191 22.39 21.14 17.63
C GLY A 191 21.52 22.41 17.72
N SER A 192 21.86 23.26 18.70
CA SER A 192 21.14 24.53 18.94
C SER A 192 21.46 25.63 17.92
N ASP A 193 22.65 25.59 17.33
CA ASP A 193 23.12 26.55 16.31
C ASP A 193 23.15 25.86 14.94
N ARG A 194 21.96 25.63 14.37
CA ARG A 194 21.82 24.97 13.07
C ARG A 194 22.47 25.78 11.94
N GLU A 195 22.35 27.12 11.97
CA GLU A 195 22.84 27.96 10.86
C GLU A 195 24.39 27.94 10.79
N ALA A 196 25.08 28.09 11.91
CA ALA A 196 26.54 28.01 11.94
C ALA A 196 27.04 26.60 11.59
N THR A 197 26.33 25.57 12.06
CA THR A 197 26.62 24.17 11.72
C THR A 197 26.44 23.92 10.23
N LEU A 198 25.39 24.46 9.63
CA LEU A 198 25.09 24.29 8.20
C LEU A 198 26.21 24.92 7.33
N LYS A 199 26.73 26.07 7.70
CA LYS A 199 27.90 26.67 7.04
C LYS A 199 29.15 25.77 7.14
N SER A 200 29.32 25.09 8.27
CA SER A 200 30.43 24.14 8.47
C SER A 200 30.25 22.89 7.59
N VAL A 201 29.00 22.39 7.47
CA VAL A 201 28.64 21.29 6.57
C VAL A 201 28.90 21.66 5.12
N ASP A 202 28.44 22.83 4.68
CA ASP A 202 28.70 23.36 3.33
C ASP A 202 30.17 23.42 2.98
N SER A 203 30.98 23.96 3.90
CA SER A 203 32.44 24.05 3.75
C SER A 203 33.10 22.67 3.66
N LEU A 204 32.70 21.73 4.52
CA LEU A 204 33.21 20.35 4.52
C LEU A 204 32.87 19.64 3.20
N VAL A 205 31.59 19.63 2.83
CA VAL A 205 31.15 18.95 1.61
C VAL A 205 31.79 19.56 0.38
N GLY A 206 31.89 20.89 0.32
CA GLY A 206 32.59 21.56 -0.78
C GLY A 206 34.09 21.21 -0.87
N ALA A 207 34.78 21.05 0.26
CA ALA A 207 36.17 20.63 0.26
C ALA A 207 36.33 19.16 -0.19
N VAL A 208 35.49 18.27 0.32
CA VAL A 208 35.47 16.85 -0.06
C VAL A 208 35.08 16.67 -1.55
N ALA A 209 34.07 17.40 -2.04
CA ALA A 209 33.66 17.34 -3.43
C ALA A 209 34.77 17.78 -4.40
N ARG A 210 35.45 18.88 -4.09
CA ARG A 210 36.64 19.31 -4.87
C ARG A 210 37.78 18.30 -4.82
N ALA A 211 37.98 17.63 -3.69
CA ALA A 211 38.98 16.58 -3.58
C ALA A 211 38.63 15.33 -4.39
N ALA A 212 37.37 14.93 -4.38
CA ALA A 212 36.87 13.82 -5.22
C ALA A 212 36.99 14.15 -6.72
N ALA A 213 36.70 15.38 -7.11
CA ALA A 213 36.84 15.85 -8.50
C ALA A 213 38.29 15.91 -9.02
N LEU A 214 39.32 15.81 -8.16
CA LEU A 214 40.71 15.66 -8.56
C LEU A 214 41.05 14.24 -9.06
N ASP A 215 40.12 13.29 -8.92
CA ASP A 215 40.29 11.92 -9.34
C ASP A 215 38.99 11.48 -10.00
N GLU A 216 38.98 11.39 -11.33
CA GLU A 216 37.81 11.07 -12.15
C GLU A 216 37.21 9.66 -11.86
N ASP A 217 37.97 8.80 -11.19
CA ASP A 217 37.59 7.44 -10.80
C ASP A 217 37.10 7.35 -9.33
N THR A 218 36.55 8.44 -8.81
CA THR A 218 36.01 8.53 -7.46
C THR A 218 34.52 8.87 -7.48
N LEU A 219 33.69 7.97 -6.89
CA LEU A 219 32.28 8.24 -6.61
C LEU A 219 32.13 8.98 -5.28
N LEU A 220 31.46 10.12 -5.28
CA LEU A 220 31.05 10.84 -4.09
C LEU A 220 29.57 10.65 -3.80
N LEU A 221 29.23 10.12 -2.63
CA LEU A 221 27.87 10.04 -2.11
C LEU A 221 27.71 11.02 -0.95
N VAL A 222 26.68 11.90 -1.00
CA VAL A 222 26.31 12.78 0.12
C VAL A 222 24.91 12.39 0.58
N VAL A 223 24.77 12.00 1.85
CA VAL A 223 23.52 11.46 2.38
C VAL A 223 23.17 12.05 3.76
N GLY A 224 21.88 12.34 3.97
CA GLY A 224 21.36 12.68 5.28
C GLY A 224 21.11 11.40 6.10
N VAL A 225 21.94 11.12 7.10
CA VAL A 225 21.96 9.82 7.79
C VAL A 225 20.95 9.66 8.92
N SER A 226 20.29 10.73 9.36
CA SER A 226 19.38 10.65 10.51
C SER A 226 18.25 11.67 10.46
N ASP A 227 17.20 11.39 11.24
CA ASP A 227 16.09 12.30 11.48
C ASP A 227 16.49 13.57 12.26
N LEU A 228 15.63 14.58 12.22
CA LEU A 228 15.70 15.79 13.02
C LEU A 228 14.97 15.58 14.36
N ARG A 229 15.65 15.06 15.38
CA ARG A 229 15.08 14.78 16.71
C ARG A 229 13.78 13.95 16.59
N ALA A 230 12.68 14.42 17.22
CA ALA A 230 11.38 13.75 17.18
C ALA A 230 10.58 13.96 15.88
N ARG A 231 11.19 14.54 14.84
CA ARG A 231 10.55 14.78 13.53
C ARG A 231 11.19 13.92 12.46
N SER A 232 10.52 12.86 12.09
CA SER A 232 10.92 12.08 10.92
C SER A 232 10.59 12.86 9.64
N THR A 233 11.56 12.96 8.75
CA THR A 233 11.45 13.64 7.45
C THR A 233 12.19 12.82 6.38
N MET A 234 12.16 13.31 5.15
CA MET A 234 13.00 12.78 4.09
C MET A 234 14.28 13.60 3.97
N HIS A 235 15.37 12.95 3.57
CA HIS A 235 16.71 13.50 3.60
C HIS A 235 17.34 13.61 2.21
N VAL A 236 18.48 14.27 2.15
CA VAL A 236 19.28 14.40 0.93
C VAL A 236 19.93 13.07 0.56
N ALA A 237 19.91 12.72 -0.73
CA ALA A 237 20.83 11.79 -1.37
C ALA A 237 21.37 12.44 -2.65
N MET A 238 22.68 12.46 -2.79
CA MET A 238 23.37 12.93 -3.99
C MET A 238 24.44 11.91 -4.37
N ALA A 239 24.57 11.63 -5.67
CA ALA A 239 25.65 10.82 -6.22
C ALA A 239 26.37 11.64 -7.30
N SER A 240 27.66 11.85 -7.15
CA SER A 240 28.50 12.63 -8.08
C SER A 240 29.70 11.82 -8.52
N GLY A 241 30.15 12.01 -9.74
CA GLY A 241 31.25 11.24 -10.32
C GLY A 241 30.79 10.13 -11.27
N ASN A 242 29.52 10.11 -11.66
CA ASN A 242 28.95 9.09 -12.54
C ASN A 242 29.44 9.27 -13.99
N PRO A 243 30.22 8.32 -14.56
CA PRO A 243 30.63 8.38 -15.97
C PRO A 243 29.49 7.99 -16.94
N VAL A 244 28.33 7.58 -16.42
CA VAL A 244 27.23 6.99 -17.21
C VAL A 244 26.23 8.03 -17.73
N ALA A 245 26.35 9.28 -17.41
CA ALA A 245 25.77 10.30 -18.27
C ALA A 245 26.34 10.03 -19.66
N GLY A 246 25.59 9.29 -20.48
CA GLY A 246 26.07 8.79 -21.75
C GLY A 246 26.81 9.88 -22.48
N ALA A 247 27.92 9.55 -23.11
CA ALA A 247 28.91 10.47 -23.70
C ALA A 247 28.33 11.53 -24.66
N ASP A 248 27.03 11.56 -24.86
CA ASP A 248 26.31 12.43 -25.78
C ASP A 248 25.63 13.67 -25.14
N ALA A 249 25.63 13.83 -23.81
CA ALA A 249 25.05 15.01 -23.15
C ALA A 249 25.76 15.37 -21.83
N PRO A 250 26.87 16.12 -21.85
CA PRO A 250 27.46 16.67 -20.63
C PRO A 250 26.45 17.65 -19.99
N GLY A 251 25.96 17.33 -18.78
CA GLY A 251 25.11 18.21 -17.99
C GLY A 251 23.69 17.72 -17.72
N GLN A 252 23.32 16.48 -18.05
CA GLN A 252 22.05 15.90 -17.60
C GLN A 252 22.27 15.16 -16.28
N SER A 253 21.87 15.80 -15.18
CA SER A 253 21.70 15.14 -13.87
C SER A 253 20.49 14.20 -13.93
N GLY A 254 20.61 13.00 -13.38
CA GLY A 254 19.53 12.04 -13.27
C GLY A 254 18.82 12.09 -11.92
N VAL A 255 17.87 11.21 -11.75
CA VAL A 255 17.13 11.00 -10.51
C VAL A 255 17.48 9.64 -9.93
N LEU A 256 17.84 9.59 -8.64
CA LEU A 256 18.18 8.37 -7.95
C LEU A 256 16.93 7.54 -7.63
N LEU A 257 17.08 6.24 -7.78
CA LEU A 257 16.11 5.24 -7.32
C LEU A 257 16.86 3.98 -6.88
N SER A 258 16.15 3.00 -6.35
CA SER A 258 16.70 1.67 -6.08
C SER A 258 15.63 0.60 -6.24
N ALA A 259 16.03 -0.63 -6.49
CA ALA A 259 15.10 -1.76 -6.51
C ALA A 259 14.46 -2.04 -5.13
N SER A 260 14.98 -1.45 -4.04
CA SER A 260 14.38 -1.53 -2.70
C SER A 260 13.12 -0.70 -2.57
N THR A 261 13.02 0.40 -3.32
CA THR A 261 11.86 1.30 -3.35
C THR A 261 10.98 1.08 -4.59
N GLY A 262 11.59 0.74 -5.73
CA GLY A 262 10.92 0.59 -7.03
C GLY A 262 10.21 1.87 -7.49
N ARG A 263 10.68 3.05 -7.03
CA ARG A 263 10.06 4.35 -7.31
C ARG A 263 11.04 5.51 -7.25
N GLU A 264 11.10 6.27 -8.32
CA GLU A 264 11.76 7.58 -8.35
C GLU A 264 11.00 8.61 -7.51
N PRO A 265 11.64 9.55 -6.87
CA PRO A 265 13.07 9.74 -6.62
C PRO A 265 13.51 9.13 -5.27
N TYR A 266 12.80 8.11 -4.78
CA TYR A 266 12.94 7.60 -3.42
C TYR A 266 14.02 6.53 -3.29
N VAL A 267 14.90 6.72 -2.31
CA VAL A 267 15.95 5.76 -1.91
C VAL A 267 15.97 5.57 -0.40
N GLN A 268 16.63 4.54 0.08
CA GLN A 268 16.73 4.24 1.50
C GLN A 268 18.19 4.29 1.98
N LEU A 269 18.42 4.60 3.24
CA LEU A 269 19.75 4.61 3.83
C LEU A 269 20.44 3.23 3.77
N ILE A 270 19.66 2.15 3.85
CA ILE A 270 20.15 0.78 3.69
C ILE A 270 20.68 0.48 2.27
N ASP A 271 20.39 1.33 1.27
CA ASP A 271 20.84 1.16 -0.11
C ASP A 271 22.27 1.67 -0.33
N VAL A 272 22.79 2.49 0.60
CA VAL A 272 24.10 3.11 0.47
C VAL A 272 25.23 2.07 0.49
N ALA A 273 25.26 1.15 1.46
CA ALA A 273 26.28 0.11 1.51
C ALA A 273 26.30 -0.81 0.28
N PRO A 274 25.15 -1.35 -0.20
CA PRO A 274 25.11 -2.07 -1.47
C PRO A 274 25.62 -1.27 -2.66
N THR A 275 25.34 0.04 -2.69
CA THR A 275 25.86 0.95 -3.73
C THR A 275 27.36 1.07 -3.71
N VAL A 276 27.92 1.26 -2.50
CA VAL A 276 29.39 1.30 -2.30
C VAL A 276 30.04 0.01 -2.81
N LEU A 277 29.49 -1.15 -2.41
CA LEU A 277 30.03 -2.45 -2.84
C LEU A 277 29.93 -2.64 -4.35
N ALA A 278 28.78 -2.33 -4.94
CA ALA A 278 28.58 -2.43 -6.40
C ALA A 278 29.53 -1.49 -7.14
N ALA A 279 29.73 -0.26 -6.68
CA ALA A 279 30.65 0.70 -7.25
C ALA A 279 32.11 0.24 -7.18
N LEU A 280 32.47 -0.53 -6.14
CA LEU A 280 33.81 -1.11 -6.00
C LEU A 280 33.95 -2.49 -6.66
N GLY A 281 32.94 -2.99 -7.35
CA GLY A 281 32.93 -4.30 -7.99
C GLY A 281 32.91 -5.47 -6.99
N ILE A 282 32.39 -5.27 -5.79
CA ILE A 282 32.32 -6.28 -4.72
C ILE A 282 30.87 -6.80 -4.62
N ASP A 283 30.72 -8.12 -4.51
CA ASP A 283 29.41 -8.75 -4.37
C ASP A 283 28.75 -8.39 -3.05
N ARG A 284 27.44 -8.12 -3.11
CA ARG A 284 26.60 -7.77 -1.96
C ARG A 284 26.29 -9.03 -1.11
N PRO A 285 26.63 -9.04 0.21
CA PRO A 285 26.23 -10.09 1.13
C PRO A 285 24.69 -10.22 1.26
N SER A 286 24.20 -11.44 1.51
CA SER A 286 22.76 -11.71 1.67
C SER A 286 22.13 -11.03 2.87
N ALA A 287 22.88 -10.74 3.95
CA ALA A 287 22.42 -10.00 5.12
C ALA A 287 22.08 -8.54 4.83
N MET A 288 22.63 -7.95 3.76
CA MET A 288 22.25 -6.62 3.28
C MET A 288 20.90 -6.70 2.55
N THR A 289 19.87 -6.09 3.11
CA THR A 289 18.53 -6.04 2.50
C THR A 289 18.38 -4.90 1.50
N GLY A 290 19.16 -3.85 1.60
CA GLY A 290 19.26 -2.75 0.66
C GLY A 290 19.68 -3.20 -0.74
N ARG A 291 19.51 -2.33 -1.73
CA ARG A 291 19.86 -2.55 -3.14
C ARG A 291 20.73 -1.41 -3.63
N PRO A 292 21.64 -1.66 -4.58
CA PRO A 292 22.40 -0.59 -5.19
C PRO A 292 21.47 0.49 -5.76
N LEU A 293 21.93 1.73 -5.69
CA LEU A 293 21.28 2.86 -6.32
C LEU A 293 21.40 2.74 -7.85
N GLU A 294 20.37 3.19 -8.52
CA GLU A 294 20.27 3.30 -9.97
C GLU A 294 19.94 4.75 -10.32
N VAL A 295 20.22 5.15 -11.56
CA VAL A 295 19.92 6.48 -12.07
C VAL A 295 18.88 6.37 -13.18
N ALA A 296 17.80 7.12 -13.05
CA ALA A 296 16.83 7.32 -14.10
C ALA A 296 17.10 8.67 -14.80
N PRO A 297 17.01 8.72 -16.14
CA PRO A 297 17.08 10.00 -16.85
C PRO A 297 15.87 10.88 -16.48
N THR A 298 16.07 12.19 -16.42
CA THR A 298 14.99 13.16 -16.19
C THR A 298 15.05 14.27 -17.24
N ASP A 299 13.87 14.71 -17.67
CA ASP A 299 13.74 15.88 -18.55
C ASP A 299 13.78 17.19 -17.74
N ASP A 300 13.67 17.11 -16.41
CA ASP A 300 13.75 18.26 -15.52
C ASP A 300 15.20 18.71 -15.33
N GLY A 301 15.44 20.03 -15.35
CA GLY A 301 16.74 20.56 -14.96
C GLY A 301 16.98 20.37 -13.45
N PRO A 302 18.27 20.47 -12.99
CA PRO A 302 18.64 20.23 -11.59
C PRO A 302 17.85 21.07 -10.61
N GLN A 303 17.58 22.33 -10.91
CA GLN A 303 16.80 23.22 -10.04
C GLN A 303 15.36 22.74 -9.89
N ALA A 304 14.68 22.41 -10.99
CA ALA A 304 13.29 21.90 -10.95
C ALA A 304 13.22 20.57 -10.19
N THR A 305 14.24 19.72 -10.35
CA THR A 305 14.35 18.46 -9.59
C THR A 305 14.50 18.74 -8.10
N MET A 306 15.38 19.66 -7.67
CA MET A 306 15.52 20.04 -6.25
C MET A 306 14.22 20.61 -5.67
N GLU A 307 13.52 21.49 -6.39
CA GLU A 307 12.22 22.03 -5.99
C GLU A 307 11.20 20.90 -5.77
N ARG A 308 11.10 19.94 -6.70
CA ARG A 308 10.24 18.75 -6.56
C ARG A 308 10.61 17.90 -5.34
N LEU A 309 11.91 17.69 -5.07
CA LEU A 309 12.35 16.92 -3.88
C LEU A 309 11.98 17.63 -2.57
N VAL A 310 12.04 18.97 -2.52
CA VAL A 310 11.57 19.76 -1.37
C VAL A 310 10.06 19.59 -1.17
N ASP A 311 9.27 19.66 -2.25
CA ASP A 311 7.80 19.52 -2.19
C ASP A 311 7.38 18.11 -1.77
N ASP A 312 8.01 17.07 -2.31
CA ASP A 312 7.77 15.68 -1.95
C ASP A 312 8.13 15.39 -0.47
N ALA A 313 9.27 15.93 0.01
CA ALA A 313 9.66 15.85 1.43
C ALA A 313 8.67 16.58 2.33
N HIS A 314 8.19 17.75 1.90
CA HIS A 314 7.18 18.52 2.62
C HIS A 314 5.86 17.75 2.73
N ALA A 315 5.34 17.24 1.62
CA ALA A 315 4.13 16.42 1.57
C ALA A 315 4.23 15.22 2.51
N ALA A 316 5.34 14.48 2.46
CA ALA A 316 5.58 13.33 3.34
C ALA A 316 5.58 13.73 4.82
N THR A 317 6.25 14.83 5.18
CA THR A 317 6.36 15.30 6.57
C THR A 317 5.03 15.80 7.13
N VAL A 318 4.28 16.60 6.35
CA VAL A 318 2.95 17.10 6.74
C VAL A 318 1.98 15.93 6.94
N ARG A 319 1.96 14.99 5.98
CA ARG A 319 1.09 13.80 6.09
C ARG A 319 1.46 12.95 7.30
N TYR A 320 2.74 12.68 7.53
CA TYR A 320 3.20 11.85 8.64
C TYR A 320 2.81 12.44 9.99
N SER A 321 3.05 13.74 10.19
CA SER A 321 2.71 14.45 11.42
C SER A 321 1.21 14.59 11.66
N ALA A 322 0.41 14.67 10.59
CA ALA A 322 -1.04 14.85 10.67
C ALA A 322 -1.83 13.52 10.74
N ALA A 323 -1.21 12.38 10.45
CA ALA A 323 -1.89 11.09 10.24
C ALA A 323 -2.89 10.73 11.34
N VAL A 324 -2.49 10.80 12.61
CA VAL A 324 -3.33 10.43 13.76
C VAL A 324 -4.55 11.35 13.85
N TRP A 325 -4.34 12.66 13.68
CA TRP A 325 -5.42 13.65 13.75
C TRP A 325 -6.42 13.52 12.61
N LEU A 326 -5.96 13.15 11.43
CA LEU A 326 -6.82 12.96 10.25
C LEU A 326 -7.58 11.63 10.31
N MET A 327 -7.02 10.61 10.96
CA MET A 327 -7.62 9.28 11.08
C MET A 327 -8.82 9.25 12.03
N TRP A 328 -8.73 9.90 13.20
CA TRP A 328 -9.78 9.84 14.22
C TRP A 328 -11.15 10.32 13.78
N PRO A 329 -11.33 11.47 13.07
CA PRO A 329 -12.65 11.89 12.60
C PRO A 329 -13.33 10.86 11.72
N TRP A 330 -12.59 10.21 10.82
CA TRP A 330 -13.11 9.12 9.98
C TRP A 330 -13.56 7.92 10.80
N VAL A 331 -12.72 7.46 11.73
CA VAL A 331 -13.01 6.31 12.61
C VAL A 331 -14.25 6.58 13.43
N VAL A 332 -14.33 7.74 14.12
CA VAL A 332 -15.47 8.12 14.95
C VAL A 332 -16.76 8.21 14.14
N LEU A 333 -16.73 8.90 12.99
CA LEU A 333 -17.90 9.03 12.12
C LEU A 333 -18.39 7.66 11.62
N THR A 334 -17.47 6.79 11.22
CA THR A 334 -17.80 5.45 10.75
C THR A 334 -18.37 4.60 11.88
N ALA A 335 -17.72 4.55 13.04
CA ALA A 335 -18.21 3.78 14.21
C ALA A 335 -19.58 4.27 14.67
N LEU A 336 -19.79 5.57 14.73
CA LEU A 336 -21.09 6.16 15.08
C LEU A 336 -22.18 5.75 14.09
N TYR A 337 -21.88 5.84 12.77
CA TYR A 337 -22.83 5.40 11.76
C TYR A 337 -23.11 3.87 11.86
N LEU A 338 -22.11 3.05 12.11
CA LEU A 338 -22.28 1.60 12.24
C LEU A 338 -23.24 1.27 13.40
N LEU A 339 -23.05 1.87 14.56
CA LEU A 339 -23.85 1.59 15.76
C LEU A 339 -25.26 2.23 15.64
N VAL A 340 -25.34 3.54 15.39
CA VAL A 340 -26.64 4.24 15.33
C VAL A 340 -27.44 3.81 14.11
N GLY A 341 -26.78 3.69 12.97
CA GLY A 341 -27.40 3.26 11.71
C GLY A 341 -27.96 1.85 11.77
N ALA A 342 -27.21 0.88 12.33
CA ALA A 342 -27.71 -0.48 12.52
C ALA A 342 -28.85 -0.53 13.53
N GLY A 343 -28.75 0.19 14.64
CA GLY A 343 -29.82 0.29 15.65
C GLY A 343 -31.13 0.83 15.05
N ILE A 344 -31.06 1.89 14.23
CA ILE A 344 -32.22 2.46 13.54
C ILE A 344 -32.74 1.47 12.47
N ALA A 345 -31.85 0.85 11.67
CA ALA A 345 -32.23 -0.07 10.60
C ALA A 345 -32.94 -1.32 11.09
N THR A 346 -32.69 -1.73 12.34
CA THR A 346 -33.34 -2.85 13.00
C THR A 346 -34.61 -2.46 13.79
N SER A 347 -34.81 -1.17 14.04
CA SER A 347 -35.96 -0.65 14.79
C SER A 347 -37.21 -0.43 13.93
N GLY A 348 -38.38 -0.27 14.55
CA GLY A 348 -39.63 0.13 13.85
C GLY A 348 -39.55 1.52 13.19
N ARG A 349 -38.55 2.32 13.52
CA ARG A 349 -38.34 3.69 12.96
C ARG A 349 -37.67 3.67 11.60
N ARG A 350 -37.15 2.54 11.11
CA ARG A 350 -36.31 2.43 9.89
C ARG A 350 -36.98 3.08 8.66
N ARG A 351 -38.31 2.96 8.47
CA ARG A 351 -39.03 3.53 7.33
C ARG A 351 -38.95 5.05 7.25
N ARG A 352 -39.02 5.72 8.42
CA ARG A 352 -38.85 7.18 8.51
C ARG A 352 -37.42 7.60 8.19
N TRP A 353 -36.42 6.78 8.55
CA TRP A 353 -35.00 7.10 8.45
C TRP A 353 -34.32 6.44 7.24
N GLN A 354 -35.06 5.74 6.35
CA GLN A 354 -34.46 5.02 5.22
C GLN A 354 -33.65 5.92 4.29
N HIS A 355 -34.13 7.14 3.99
CA HIS A 355 -33.42 8.07 3.11
C HIS A 355 -32.17 8.65 3.78
N PRO A 356 -32.20 9.21 5.00
CA PRO A 356 -30.99 9.62 5.72
C PRO A 356 -29.98 8.49 5.88
N LEU A 357 -30.40 7.28 6.27
CA LEU A 357 -29.51 6.13 6.39
C LEU A 357 -28.85 5.76 5.06
N THR A 358 -29.59 5.86 3.95
CA THR A 358 -29.00 5.59 2.63
C THR A 358 -27.96 6.64 2.25
N VAL A 359 -28.28 7.93 2.42
CA VAL A 359 -27.36 9.01 2.06
C VAL A 359 -26.09 8.97 2.92
N LEU A 360 -26.26 8.88 4.24
CA LEU A 360 -25.15 8.82 5.18
C LEU A 360 -24.32 7.54 4.98
N GLY A 361 -24.98 6.39 4.74
CA GLY A 361 -24.27 5.11 4.52
C GLY A 361 -23.45 5.11 3.24
N VAL A 362 -23.97 5.71 2.15
CA VAL A 362 -23.23 5.93 0.91
C VAL A 362 -22.05 6.85 1.14
N GLY A 363 -22.27 7.98 1.87
CA GLY A 363 -21.21 8.92 2.20
C GLY A 363 -20.09 8.29 3.03
N VAL A 364 -20.44 7.63 4.13
CA VAL A 364 -19.45 6.98 5.02
C VAL A 364 -18.68 5.88 4.29
N ALA A 365 -19.36 5.04 3.50
CA ALA A 365 -18.70 3.98 2.72
C ALA A 365 -17.81 4.52 1.59
N SER A 366 -18.04 5.76 1.14
CA SER A 366 -17.20 6.40 0.12
C SER A 366 -15.90 6.96 0.70
N ILE A 367 -15.80 7.18 2.03
CA ILE A 367 -14.64 7.81 2.66
C ILE A 367 -13.33 7.09 2.31
N PRO A 368 -13.21 5.75 2.42
CA PRO A 368 -11.94 5.08 2.08
C PRO A 368 -11.45 5.36 0.66
N ALA A 369 -12.32 5.31 -0.35
CA ALA A 369 -11.96 5.68 -1.72
C ALA A 369 -11.66 7.18 -1.87
N ALA A 370 -12.44 8.03 -1.18
CA ALA A 370 -12.28 9.47 -1.19
C ALA A 370 -10.95 9.93 -0.57
N THR A 371 -10.35 9.17 0.38
CA THR A 371 -9.02 9.49 0.92
C THR A 371 -7.93 9.43 -0.15
N GLY A 372 -8.03 8.50 -1.11
CA GLY A 372 -7.15 8.48 -2.28
C GLY A 372 -7.39 9.69 -3.19
N LEU A 373 -8.66 9.97 -3.53
CA LEU A 373 -9.00 11.10 -4.40
C LEU A 373 -8.65 12.46 -3.80
N ALA A 374 -8.63 12.60 -2.49
CA ALA A 374 -8.21 13.83 -1.82
C ALA A 374 -6.76 14.21 -2.15
N ASN A 375 -5.91 13.24 -2.48
CA ASN A 375 -4.51 13.47 -2.89
C ASN A 375 -4.35 13.98 -4.34
N LEU A 376 -5.43 14.12 -5.09
CA LEU A 376 -5.40 14.86 -6.37
C LEU A 376 -5.23 16.38 -6.17
N VAL A 377 -5.39 16.86 -4.94
CA VAL A 377 -5.21 18.27 -4.57
C VAL A 377 -4.02 18.36 -3.62
N PRO A 378 -3.05 19.26 -3.84
CA PRO A 378 -1.90 19.44 -2.96
C PRO A 378 -2.32 20.17 -1.66
N TRP A 379 -3.09 19.48 -0.84
CA TRP A 379 -3.65 20.02 0.41
C TRP A 379 -2.57 20.32 1.46
N TRP A 380 -1.40 19.71 1.35
CA TRP A 380 -0.26 19.88 2.24
C TRP A 380 0.44 21.22 2.09
N ASP A 381 0.28 21.92 0.95
CA ASP A 381 0.85 23.22 0.69
C ASP A 381 0.05 24.38 1.30
N ALA A 382 -1.17 24.10 1.77
CA ALA A 382 -2.02 25.12 2.36
C ALA A 382 -1.57 25.50 3.77
N ASP A 383 -1.61 26.78 4.14
CA ASP A 383 -1.32 27.28 5.50
C ASP A 383 -2.11 26.52 6.58
N HIS A 384 -3.34 26.14 6.25
CA HIS A 384 -4.23 25.35 7.09
C HIS A 384 -4.43 23.95 6.50
N HIS A 385 -3.35 23.17 6.36
CA HIS A 385 -3.35 21.87 5.70
C HIS A 385 -4.41 20.88 6.21
N ARG A 386 -4.75 20.90 7.53
CA ARG A 386 -5.81 20.05 8.09
C ARG A 386 -7.20 20.41 7.55
N LEU A 387 -7.50 21.72 7.41
CA LEU A 387 -8.75 22.19 6.83
C LEU A 387 -8.79 21.88 5.33
N ALA A 388 -7.71 22.15 4.61
CA ALA A 388 -7.60 21.87 3.18
C ALA A 388 -7.82 20.38 2.88
N TRP A 389 -7.20 19.49 3.65
CA TRP A 389 -7.45 18.05 3.54
C TRP A 389 -8.91 17.68 3.83
N GLY A 390 -9.49 18.25 4.91
CA GLY A 390 -10.89 18.02 5.25
C GLY A 390 -11.85 18.43 4.13
N LEU A 391 -11.58 19.57 3.47
CA LEU A 391 -12.36 20.05 2.33
C LEU A 391 -12.16 19.18 1.08
N ALA A 392 -10.93 18.75 0.77
CA ALA A 392 -10.63 17.84 -0.32
C ALA A 392 -11.32 16.48 -0.13
N LEU A 393 -11.26 15.92 1.09
CA LEU A 393 -11.96 14.70 1.45
C LEU A 393 -13.48 14.85 1.34
N ALA A 394 -14.05 15.90 1.93
CA ALA A 394 -15.49 16.16 1.89
C ALA A 394 -15.98 16.35 0.45
N GLY A 395 -15.24 17.10 -0.38
CA GLY A 395 -15.52 17.27 -1.80
C GLY A 395 -15.53 15.94 -2.55
N SER A 396 -14.53 15.09 -2.33
CA SER A 396 -14.43 13.75 -2.91
C SER A 396 -15.60 12.85 -2.48
N VAL A 397 -15.97 12.86 -1.19
CA VAL A 397 -17.14 12.12 -0.68
C VAL A 397 -18.44 12.63 -1.31
N VAL A 398 -18.61 13.95 -1.44
CA VAL A 398 -19.79 14.54 -2.07
C VAL A 398 -19.90 14.12 -3.54
N VAL A 399 -18.80 14.17 -4.30
CA VAL A 399 -18.76 13.74 -5.70
C VAL A 399 -19.13 12.27 -5.84
N LEU A 400 -18.47 11.36 -5.09
CA LEU A 400 -18.78 9.93 -5.12
C LEU A 400 -20.24 9.64 -4.71
N SER A 401 -20.72 10.32 -3.66
CA SER A 401 -22.10 10.17 -3.19
C SER A 401 -23.11 10.70 -4.21
N ALA A 402 -22.83 11.83 -4.84
CA ALA A 402 -23.69 12.41 -5.89
C ALA A 402 -23.78 11.45 -7.09
N ILE A 403 -22.66 10.90 -7.56
CA ILE A 403 -22.63 9.88 -8.62
C ILE A 403 -23.49 8.66 -8.22
N ALA A 404 -23.32 8.17 -6.99
CA ALA A 404 -24.04 7.00 -6.51
C ALA A 404 -25.55 7.24 -6.36
N LEU A 405 -25.98 8.43 -5.88
CA LEU A 405 -27.35 8.73 -5.53
C LEU A 405 -28.16 9.43 -6.65
N ALA A 406 -27.49 10.08 -7.61
CA ALA A 406 -28.15 10.81 -8.70
C ALA A 406 -28.18 10.04 -10.03
N GLY A 407 -27.33 9.03 -10.23
CA GLY A 407 -27.22 8.29 -11.48
C GLY A 407 -28.46 7.43 -11.80
N PRO A 408 -28.55 6.85 -13.03
CA PRO A 408 -29.70 6.05 -13.47
C PRO A 408 -29.89 4.78 -12.64
N TRP A 409 -28.87 4.32 -11.95
CA TRP A 409 -28.86 3.17 -11.03
C TRP A 409 -29.52 3.46 -9.68
N ARG A 410 -29.77 4.73 -9.32
CA ARG A 410 -30.33 5.13 -8.01
C ARG A 410 -31.62 4.42 -7.61
N HIS A 411 -32.46 4.06 -8.60
CA HIS A 411 -33.73 3.38 -8.39
C HIS A 411 -33.58 1.86 -8.21
N ARG A 412 -32.41 1.29 -8.52
CA ARG A 412 -32.14 -0.13 -8.30
C ARG A 412 -31.78 -0.35 -6.83
N ARG A 413 -32.24 -1.47 -6.25
CA ARG A 413 -32.05 -1.80 -4.83
C ARG A 413 -30.59 -1.69 -4.38
N PHE A 414 -29.66 -2.24 -5.14
CA PHE A 414 -28.21 -2.24 -4.87
C PHE A 414 -27.45 -1.19 -5.67
N GLY A 415 -28.11 -0.39 -6.50
CA GLY A 415 -27.46 0.51 -7.45
C GLY A 415 -26.43 1.45 -6.80
N PRO A 416 -26.81 2.28 -5.80
CA PRO A 416 -25.86 3.16 -5.11
C PRO A 416 -24.71 2.39 -4.44
N ALA A 417 -25.01 1.24 -3.82
CA ALA A 417 -23.99 0.42 -3.16
C ALA A 417 -22.96 -0.15 -4.16
N LEU A 418 -23.43 -0.59 -5.34
CA LEU A 418 -22.54 -1.10 -6.39
C LEU A 418 -21.66 0.01 -6.99
N VAL A 419 -22.16 1.24 -7.06
CA VAL A 419 -21.37 2.37 -7.55
C VAL A 419 -20.25 2.72 -6.56
N VAL A 420 -20.54 2.75 -5.26
CA VAL A 420 -19.52 3.01 -4.25
C VAL A 420 -18.49 1.88 -4.19
N ALA A 421 -18.94 0.62 -4.23
CA ALA A 421 -18.04 -0.54 -4.27
C ALA A 421 -17.15 -0.51 -5.54
N GLY A 422 -17.74 -0.20 -6.69
CA GLY A 422 -17.02 -0.03 -7.96
C GLY A 422 -16.05 1.15 -7.94
N ALA A 423 -16.39 2.24 -7.26
CA ALA A 423 -15.47 3.37 -7.07
C ALA A 423 -14.28 2.98 -6.17
N GLY A 424 -14.50 2.25 -5.07
CA GLY A 424 -13.43 1.73 -4.22
C GLY A 424 -12.46 0.83 -4.98
N PHE A 425 -13.00 -0.09 -5.78
CA PHE A 425 -12.22 -0.91 -6.70
C PHE A 425 -11.47 -0.04 -7.73
N GLY A 426 -12.18 0.84 -8.44
CA GLY A 426 -11.65 1.57 -9.60
C GLY A 426 -10.59 2.59 -9.22
N VAL A 427 -10.76 3.34 -8.11
CA VAL A 427 -9.79 4.34 -7.66
C VAL A 427 -8.43 3.68 -7.42
N PHE A 428 -8.39 2.61 -6.63
CA PHE A 428 -7.13 1.97 -6.29
C PHE A 428 -6.57 1.06 -7.38
N ALA A 429 -7.43 0.45 -8.23
CA ALA A 429 -6.97 -0.26 -9.41
C ALA A 429 -6.29 0.66 -10.42
N LEU A 430 -6.88 1.83 -10.70
CA LEU A 430 -6.30 2.83 -11.57
C LEU A 430 -5.01 3.43 -10.96
N ASP A 431 -5.02 3.72 -9.67
CA ASP A 431 -3.86 4.26 -8.98
C ASP A 431 -2.64 3.32 -9.10
N VAL A 432 -2.82 2.03 -8.86
CA VAL A 432 -1.73 1.04 -8.99
C VAL A 432 -1.20 0.96 -10.42
N VAL A 433 -2.09 0.95 -11.40
CA VAL A 433 -1.70 0.92 -12.82
C VAL A 433 -0.97 2.20 -13.24
N THR A 434 -1.32 3.35 -12.67
CA THR A 434 -0.71 4.65 -12.99
C THR A 434 0.48 5.02 -12.11
N GLY A 435 0.91 4.18 -11.16
CA GLY A 435 2.11 4.45 -10.37
C GLY A 435 1.89 4.60 -8.87
N SER A 436 0.69 4.32 -8.36
CA SER A 436 0.37 4.39 -6.92
C SER A 436 0.57 5.78 -6.30
N HIS A 437 0.23 6.84 -7.06
CA HIS A 437 0.38 8.24 -6.62
C HIS A 437 -0.64 8.64 -5.57
N LEU A 438 -1.87 8.08 -5.61
CA LEU A 438 -2.92 8.41 -4.66
C LEU A 438 -2.72 7.73 -3.30
N GLN A 439 -2.00 6.61 -3.27
CA GLN A 439 -1.66 5.90 -2.04
C GLN A 439 -0.45 6.49 -1.35
N LEU A 440 0.54 6.99 -2.10
CA LEU A 440 1.70 7.67 -1.54
C LEU A 440 1.24 8.94 -0.82
N ASN A 441 1.62 9.09 0.43
CA ASN A 441 1.16 10.16 1.32
C ASN A 441 -0.38 10.21 1.49
N GLY A 442 -1.11 9.14 1.13
CA GLY A 442 -2.54 8.98 1.39
C GLY A 442 -2.85 8.60 2.84
N LEU A 443 -4.02 8.99 3.37
CA LEU A 443 -4.37 8.70 4.77
C LEU A 443 -4.39 7.20 5.08
N ILE A 444 -5.01 6.39 4.24
CA ILE A 444 -5.03 4.93 4.38
C ILE A 444 -3.94 4.24 3.54
N GLY A 445 -3.16 5.01 2.81
CA GLY A 445 -2.02 4.54 2.04
C GLY A 445 -0.76 4.40 2.88
N TYR A 446 0.37 4.73 2.31
CA TYR A 446 1.69 4.65 2.95
C TYR A 446 2.46 5.96 2.80
N THR A 447 3.51 6.12 3.62
CA THR A 447 4.41 7.28 3.56
C THR A 447 5.85 6.80 3.36
N PRO A 448 6.64 7.47 2.53
CA PRO A 448 8.04 7.11 2.30
C PRO A 448 8.90 7.23 3.57
N ILE A 449 8.51 8.09 4.53
CA ILE A 449 9.22 8.26 5.81
C ILE A 449 9.32 6.93 6.58
N THR A 450 8.27 6.09 6.58
CA THR A 450 8.34 4.79 7.26
C THR A 450 9.16 3.76 6.51
N ALA A 451 9.55 4.05 5.28
CA ALA A 451 10.31 3.17 4.39
C ALA A 451 9.75 1.74 4.26
N SER A 452 8.46 1.56 4.55
CA SER A 452 7.81 0.24 4.52
C SER A 452 7.33 -0.12 3.11
N ARG A 453 6.90 0.89 2.33
CA ARG A 453 6.39 0.73 0.98
C ARG A 453 6.47 2.07 0.22
N PHE A 454 6.77 2.01 -1.07
CA PHE A 454 6.86 3.18 -1.94
C PHE A 454 5.97 3.05 -3.19
N THR A 455 5.55 1.85 -3.56
CA THR A 455 4.71 1.54 -4.72
C THR A 455 3.81 0.34 -4.44
N GLY A 456 2.84 0.08 -5.32
CA GLY A 456 1.92 -1.05 -5.22
C GLY A 456 0.77 -0.82 -4.24
N PHE A 457 0.11 -1.90 -3.81
CA PHE A 457 -0.99 -1.81 -2.85
C PHE A 457 -0.50 -1.68 -1.41
N GLY A 458 -0.96 -0.64 -0.70
CA GLY A 458 -0.97 -0.63 0.75
C GLY A 458 -2.07 -1.56 1.29
N ASN A 459 -1.93 -2.10 2.49
CA ASN A 459 -2.85 -3.11 3.03
C ASN A 459 -4.30 -2.62 3.18
N MET A 460 -4.53 -1.36 3.57
CA MET A 460 -5.89 -0.79 3.65
C MET A 460 -6.47 -0.46 2.26
N PRO A 461 -5.76 0.19 1.32
CA PRO A 461 -6.18 0.32 -0.07
C PRO A 461 -6.49 -1.02 -0.76
N PHE A 462 -5.65 -2.04 -0.53
CA PHE A 462 -5.93 -3.41 -0.97
C PHE A 462 -7.28 -3.91 -0.48
N ALA A 463 -7.59 -3.74 0.82
CA ALA A 463 -8.85 -4.19 1.40
C ALA A 463 -10.08 -3.52 0.74
N VAL A 464 -9.99 -2.23 0.42
CA VAL A 464 -11.05 -1.46 -0.27
C VAL A 464 -11.20 -1.91 -1.73
N TYR A 465 -10.06 -2.03 -2.44
CA TYR A 465 -9.99 -2.55 -3.81
C TYR A 465 -10.60 -3.96 -3.92
N ALA A 466 -10.14 -4.87 -3.09
CA ALA A 466 -10.56 -6.26 -3.12
C ALA A 466 -12.04 -6.42 -2.74
N ALA A 467 -12.51 -5.74 -1.69
CA ALA A 467 -13.92 -5.76 -1.29
C ALA A 467 -14.84 -5.23 -2.40
N GLY A 468 -14.46 -4.09 -3.00
CA GLY A 468 -15.18 -3.50 -4.12
C GLY A 468 -15.23 -4.42 -5.35
N GLY A 469 -14.08 -4.98 -5.72
CA GLY A 469 -13.94 -5.91 -6.85
C GLY A 469 -14.76 -7.20 -6.65
N LEU A 470 -14.72 -7.80 -5.46
CA LEU A 470 -15.51 -9.01 -5.13
C LEU A 470 -17.01 -8.73 -5.16
N ILE A 471 -17.46 -7.57 -4.67
CA ILE A 471 -18.90 -7.17 -4.75
C ILE A 471 -19.32 -6.99 -6.22
N CYS A 472 -18.50 -6.32 -7.03
CA CYS A 472 -18.78 -6.13 -8.46
C CYS A 472 -18.80 -7.47 -9.21
N LEU A 473 -17.87 -8.38 -8.88
CA LEU A 473 -17.80 -9.72 -9.45
C LEU A 473 -19.06 -10.55 -9.11
N ALA A 474 -19.49 -10.55 -7.85
CA ALA A 474 -20.72 -11.22 -7.41
C ALA A 474 -21.97 -10.64 -8.08
N ALA A 475 -22.01 -9.31 -8.29
CA ALA A 475 -23.08 -8.64 -9.02
C ALA A 475 -23.08 -9.02 -10.52
N ALA A 476 -21.91 -9.13 -11.14
CA ALA A 476 -21.78 -9.55 -12.54
C ALA A 476 -22.25 -11.01 -12.75
N MET A 477 -22.06 -11.87 -11.75
CA MET A 477 -22.53 -13.26 -11.77
C MET A 477 -24.03 -13.38 -11.53
N HIS A 478 -24.72 -12.32 -11.10
CA HIS A 478 -26.14 -12.37 -10.77
C HIS A 478 -27.00 -12.78 -11.98
N GLY A 479 -27.79 -13.85 -11.82
CA GLY A 479 -28.67 -14.36 -12.87
C GLY A 479 -27.95 -14.98 -14.06
N GLN A 480 -26.64 -15.19 -13.99
CA GLN A 480 -25.90 -15.95 -15.01
C GLN A 480 -25.98 -17.45 -14.75
N ASP A 481 -25.82 -18.24 -15.83
CA ASP A 481 -25.65 -19.68 -15.70
C ASP A 481 -24.29 -20.04 -15.07
N ALA A 482 -24.16 -21.25 -14.54
CA ALA A 482 -22.98 -21.69 -13.82
C ALA A 482 -21.69 -21.67 -14.68
N ARG A 483 -21.80 -21.88 -16.00
CA ARG A 483 -20.64 -21.82 -16.91
C ARG A 483 -20.15 -20.37 -17.06
N THR A 484 -21.06 -19.45 -17.34
CA THR A 484 -20.75 -18.01 -17.44
C THR A 484 -20.22 -17.45 -16.13
N ALA A 485 -20.83 -17.84 -14.98
CA ALA A 485 -20.33 -17.40 -13.66
C ALA A 485 -18.91 -17.90 -13.39
N ARG A 486 -18.55 -19.13 -13.77
CA ARG A 486 -17.16 -19.63 -13.65
C ARG A 486 -16.20 -18.88 -14.57
N TRP A 487 -16.61 -18.56 -15.80
CA TRP A 487 -15.79 -17.74 -16.70
C TRP A 487 -15.57 -16.34 -16.15
N LEU A 488 -16.59 -15.71 -15.57
CA LEU A 488 -16.43 -14.42 -14.88
C LEU A 488 -15.47 -14.52 -13.68
N ALA A 489 -15.49 -15.63 -12.94
CA ALA A 489 -14.54 -15.87 -11.84
C ALA A 489 -13.10 -15.99 -12.35
N VAL A 490 -12.89 -16.75 -13.43
CA VAL A 490 -11.54 -16.93 -13.99
C VAL A 490 -11.00 -15.62 -14.55
N VAL A 491 -11.79 -14.89 -15.33
CA VAL A 491 -11.34 -13.65 -15.97
C VAL A 491 -11.34 -12.49 -14.98
N GLY A 492 -12.47 -12.20 -14.33
CA GLY A 492 -12.57 -11.07 -13.40
C GLY A 492 -11.83 -11.32 -12.09
N GLY A 493 -11.98 -12.51 -11.51
CA GLY A 493 -11.24 -12.90 -10.30
C GLY A 493 -9.74 -13.05 -10.57
N GLY A 494 -9.38 -13.63 -11.73
CA GLY A 494 -7.99 -13.69 -12.17
C GLY A 494 -7.35 -12.31 -12.34
N ALA A 495 -8.08 -11.36 -12.95
CA ALA A 495 -7.62 -9.97 -13.09
C ALA A 495 -7.42 -9.28 -11.73
N LEU A 496 -8.31 -9.51 -10.75
CA LEU A 496 -8.13 -9.01 -9.38
C LEU A 496 -6.83 -9.54 -8.76
N VAL A 497 -6.59 -10.85 -8.88
CA VAL A 497 -5.40 -11.49 -8.32
C VAL A 497 -4.12 -11.05 -9.03
N LEU A 498 -4.15 -10.96 -10.37
CA LEU A 498 -2.97 -10.56 -11.15
C LEU A 498 -2.59 -9.09 -10.88
N LEU A 499 -3.58 -8.18 -10.84
CA LEU A 499 -3.29 -6.78 -10.56
C LEU A 499 -2.69 -6.58 -9.16
N ASP A 500 -3.13 -7.38 -8.20
CA ASP A 500 -2.65 -7.35 -6.82
C ASP A 500 -1.25 -7.95 -6.67
N GLY A 501 -1.03 -9.15 -7.24
CA GLY A 501 0.18 -9.92 -7.01
C GLY A 501 1.34 -9.65 -7.96
N THR A 502 1.11 -8.96 -9.11
CA THR A 502 2.18 -8.77 -10.10
C THR A 502 3.25 -7.80 -9.57
N PRO A 503 4.55 -8.22 -9.58
CA PRO A 503 5.67 -7.32 -9.27
C PRO A 503 5.64 -6.08 -10.18
N GLY A 504 5.93 -4.91 -9.62
CA GLY A 504 5.85 -3.63 -10.35
C GLY A 504 4.45 -3.04 -10.51
N LEU A 505 3.38 -3.78 -10.17
CA LEU A 505 2.01 -3.28 -10.06
C LEU A 505 1.57 -3.30 -8.58
N GLY A 506 0.73 -4.25 -8.18
CA GLY A 506 0.23 -4.35 -6.79
C GLY A 506 1.28 -4.81 -5.79
N SER A 507 2.11 -5.78 -6.19
CA SER A 507 3.21 -6.33 -5.38
C SER A 507 2.79 -6.78 -3.96
N ASP A 508 1.52 -7.23 -3.81
CA ASP A 508 0.96 -7.67 -2.53
C ASP A 508 0.66 -9.18 -2.53
N PHE A 509 1.64 -9.96 -2.11
CA PHE A 509 1.51 -11.41 -2.04
C PHE A 509 0.57 -11.87 -0.92
N GLY A 510 0.45 -11.11 0.16
CA GLY A 510 -0.53 -11.36 1.22
C GLY A 510 -1.95 -11.22 0.69
N GLY A 511 -2.16 -10.24 -0.19
CA GLY A 511 -3.42 -10.03 -0.89
C GLY A 511 -3.79 -11.21 -1.79
N VAL A 512 -2.84 -11.78 -2.54
CA VAL A 512 -3.08 -12.99 -3.36
C VAL A 512 -3.57 -14.15 -2.52
N LEU A 513 -2.92 -14.41 -1.36
CA LEU A 513 -3.33 -15.46 -0.41
C LEU A 513 -4.76 -15.26 0.12
N ALA A 514 -5.21 -14.01 0.22
CA ALA A 514 -6.56 -13.67 0.65
C ALA A 514 -7.58 -13.71 -0.51
N LEU A 515 -7.21 -13.21 -1.70
CA LEU A 515 -8.11 -13.09 -2.85
C LEU A 515 -8.44 -14.44 -3.50
N VAL A 516 -7.46 -15.35 -3.67
CA VAL A 516 -7.69 -16.63 -4.34
C VAL A 516 -8.80 -17.44 -3.64
N PRO A 517 -8.73 -17.75 -2.33
CA PRO A 517 -9.81 -18.45 -1.65
C PRO A 517 -11.11 -17.66 -1.63
N ALA A 518 -11.05 -16.32 -1.54
CA ALA A 518 -12.24 -15.47 -1.58
C ALA A 518 -12.99 -15.60 -2.91
N VAL A 519 -12.30 -15.54 -4.05
CA VAL A 519 -12.88 -15.69 -5.39
C VAL A 519 -13.46 -17.11 -5.59
N VAL A 520 -12.73 -18.14 -5.15
CA VAL A 520 -13.20 -19.53 -5.26
C VAL A 520 -14.47 -19.74 -4.45
N LEU A 521 -14.49 -19.34 -3.16
CA LEU A 521 -15.66 -19.52 -2.29
C LEU A 521 -16.85 -18.67 -2.74
N LEU A 522 -16.61 -17.42 -3.16
CA LEU A 522 -17.62 -16.57 -3.78
C LEU A 522 -18.25 -17.28 -4.98
N THR A 523 -17.44 -17.86 -5.87
CA THR A 523 -17.91 -18.57 -7.08
C THR A 523 -18.71 -19.81 -6.74
N MET A 524 -18.28 -20.59 -5.76
CA MET A 524 -19.01 -21.76 -5.28
C MET A 524 -20.42 -21.37 -4.78
N VAL A 525 -20.52 -20.32 -3.96
CA VAL A 525 -21.80 -19.81 -3.45
C VAL A 525 -22.66 -19.28 -4.60
N ALA A 526 -22.12 -18.47 -5.49
CA ALA A 526 -22.83 -17.87 -6.61
C ALA A 526 -23.41 -18.94 -7.57
N THR A 527 -22.67 -20.02 -7.82
CA THR A 527 -23.10 -21.13 -8.68
C THR A 527 -23.95 -22.18 -7.96
N GLY A 528 -24.14 -22.04 -6.64
CA GLY A 528 -24.90 -23.00 -5.82
C GLY A 528 -24.17 -24.30 -5.53
N ALA A 529 -22.86 -24.34 -5.70
CA ALA A 529 -22.05 -25.47 -5.27
C ALA A 529 -22.02 -25.56 -3.73
N ARG A 530 -22.02 -26.79 -3.21
CA ARG A 530 -21.92 -27.00 -1.76
C ARG A 530 -20.53 -26.58 -1.26
N VAL A 531 -20.49 -25.62 -0.35
CA VAL A 531 -19.27 -25.30 0.39
C VAL A 531 -19.08 -26.35 1.47
N SER A 532 -17.97 -27.06 1.44
CA SER A 532 -17.58 -28.05 2.45
C SER A 532 -16.16 -27.78 2.91
N VAL A 533 -15.82 -28.21 4.12
CA VAL A 533 -14.49 -28.01 4.70
C VAL A 533 -13.37 -28.48 3.73
N PRO A 534 -13.42 -29.69 3.11
CA PRO A 534 -12.39 -30.09 2.17
C PRO A 534 -12.25 -29.17 0.96
N ARG A 535 -13.37 -28.63 0.44
CA ARG A 535 -13.33 -27.69 -0.70
C ARG A 535 -12.82 -26.31 -0.31
N ALA A 536 -13.16 -25.86 0.90
CA ALA A 536 -12.57 -24.64 1.45
C ALA A 536 -11.05 -24.80 1.62
N LEU A 537 -10.59 -25.88 2.24
CA LEU A 537 -9.16 -26.19 2.37
C LEU A 537 -8.47 -26.31 1.00
N ALA A 538 -9.11 -26.91 0.01
CA ALA A 538 -8.57 -26.95 -1.35
C ALA A 538 -8.45 -25.56 -1.99
N ALA A 539 -9.39 -24.63 -1.71
CA ALA A 539 -9.33 -23.25 -2.18
C ALA A 539 -8.15 -22.49 -1.54
N PHE A 540 -7.93 -22.68 -0.23
CA PHE A 540 -6.76 -22.13 0.46
C PHE A 540 -5.45 -22.75 -0.05
N GLY A 541 -5.44 -24.08 -0.25
CA GLY A 541 -4.30 -24.80 -0.83
C GLY A 541 -3.95 -24.30 -2.23
N ALA A 542 -4.94 -24.00 -3.07
CA ALA A 542 -4.72 -23.43 -4.38
C ALA A 542 -4.04 -22.05 -4.30
N GLY A 543 -4.48 -21.18 -3.37
CA GLY A 543 -3.83 -19.90 -3.11
C GLY A 543 -2.37 -20.07 -2.67
N ALA A 544 -2.14 -20.98 -1.72
CA ALA A 544 -0.80 -21.29 -1.24
C ALA A 544 0.10 -21.83 -2.37
N VAL A 545 -0.42 -22.70 -3.24
CA VAL A 545 0.33 -23.23 -4.41
C VAL A 545 0.71 -22.09 -5.36
N VAL A 546 -0.20 -21.17 -5.67
CA VAL A 546 0.09 -20.04 -6.56
C VAL A 546 1.20 -19.17 -5.98
N VAL A 547 1.10 -18.80 -4.70
CA VAL A 547 2.12 -17.97 -4.04
C VAL A 547 3.45 -18.73 -3.93
N THR A 548 3.44 -20.04 -3.59
CA THR A 548 4.65 -20.83 -3.54
C THR A 548 5.31 -20.93 -4.91
N ALA A 549 4.54 -21.13 -5.98
CA ALA A 549 5.08 -21.17 -7.33
C ALA A 549 5.74 -19.83 -7.73
N LEU A 550 5.10 -18.69 -7.40
CA LEU A 550 5.69 -17.37 -7.62
C LEU A 550 6.96 -17.18 -6.77
N ALA A 551 6.94 -17.62 -5.52
CA ALA A 551 8.06 -17.52 -4.60
C ALA A 551 9.27 -18.34 -5.07
N VAL A 552 9.04 -19.58 -5.53
CA VAL A 552 10.09 -20.45 -6.07
C VAL A 552 10.64 -19.88 -7.39
N ALA A 553 9.77 -19.36 -8.25
CA ALA A 553 10.21 -18.72 -9.49
C ALA A 553 11.08 -17.48 -9.22
N ASP A 554 10.74 -16.69 -8.20
CA ASP A 554 11.53 -15.53 -7.76
C ASP A 554 12.86 -15.98 -7.09
N TYR A 555 12.85 -17.05 -6.31
CA TYR A 555 14.06 -17.63 -5.70
C TYR A 555 15.07 -18.15 -6.74
N GLN A 556 14.60 -18.57 -7.92
CA GLN A 556 15.47 -19.02 -9.01
C GLN A 556 16.18 -17.88 -9.75
N ARG A 557 15.82 -16.62 -9.47
CA ARG A 557 16.53 -15.45 -10.01
C ARG A 557 17.91 -15.31 -9.35
N PRO A 558 18.85 -14.61 -10.00
CA PRO A 558 20.11 -14.23 -9.36
C PRO A 558 19.86 -13.57 -8.01
N THR A 559 20.69 -13.83 -7.02
CA THR A 559 20.50 -13.35 -5.62
C THR A 559 20.33 -11.84 -5.55
N GLY A 560 20.94 -11.10 -6.48
CA GLY A 560 20.78 -9.65 -6.64
C GLY A 560 19.38 -9.19 -7.07
N GLU A 561 18.64 -10.01 -7.81
CA GLU A 561 17.32 -9.65 -8.38
C GLU A 561 16.13 -10.22 -7.61
N GLN A 562 16.36 -11.07 -6.60
CA GLN A 562 15.32 -11.68 -5.81
C GLN A 562 14.53 -10.63 -5.02
N THR A 563 13.20 -10.72 -5.07
CA THR A 563 12.32 -9.91 -4.22
C THR A 563 12.27 -10.47 -2.78
N HIS A 564 11.48 -9.86 -1.91
CA HIS A 564 11.23 -10.39 -0.56
C HIS A 564 10.68 -11.83 -0.56
N LEU A 565 10.01 -12.25 -1.62
CA LEU A 565 9.40 -13.56 -1.73
C LEU A 565 10.45 -14.66 -1.98
N GLY A 566 11.35 -14.45 -2.93
CA GLY A 566 12.47 -15.36 -3.18
C GLY A 566 13.38 -15.49 -1.96
N ARG A 567 13.70 -14.36 -1.31
CA ARG A 567 14.47 -14.37 -0.06
C ARG A 567 13.77 -15.14 1.07
N PHE A 568 12.44 -15.03 1.19
CA PHE A 568 11.69 -15.81 2.17
C PHE A 568 11.81 -17.31 1.92
N VAL A 569 11.85 -17.76 0.66
CA VAL A 569 12.12 -19.17 0.33
C VAL A 569 13.53 -19.57 0.82
N GLY A 570 14.54 -18.72 0.60
CA GLY A 570 15.87 -18.94 1.15
C GLY A 570 15.84 -19.10 2.67
N GLN A 571 15.19 -18.17 3.39
CA GLN A 571 15.04 -18.23 4.85
C GLN A 571 14.28 -19.48 5.35
N VAL A 572 13.31 -19.98 4.58
CA VAL A 572 12.64 -21.27 4.88
C VAL A 572 13.63 -22.43 4.75
N LEU A 573 14.46 -22.43 3.71
CA LEU A 573 15.46 -23.47 3.48
C LEU A 573 16.59 -23.42 4.52
N ASP A 574 16.97 -22.23 4.96
CA ASP A 574 18.02 -21.99 5.97
C ASP A 574 17.50 -22.13 7.42
N GLY A 575 16.19 -22.34 7.62
CA GLY A 575 15.56 -22.53 8.93
C GLY A 575 15.28 -21.24 9.73
N THR A 576 15.53 -20.05 9.16
CA THR A 576 15.34 -18.73 9.82
C THR A 576 13.95 -18.10 9.58
N ALA A 577 13.05 -18.77 8.88
CA ALA A 577 11.71 -18.28 8.58
C ALA A 577 10.84 -17.98 9.84
N SER A 578 11.14 -18.60 10.98
CA SER A 578 10.43 -18.39 12.25
C SER A 578 10.52 -16.95 12.72
N GLU A 579 11.65 -16.27 12.52
CA GLU A 579 11.88 -14.86 12.88
C GLU A 579 10.99 -13.92 12.07
N VAL A 580 10.86 -14.18 10.76
CA VAL A 580 9.97 -13.41 9.88
C VAL A 580 8.50 -13.56 10.31
N VAL A 581 8.10 -14.77 10.70
CA VAL A 581 6.73 -15.05 11.18
C VAL A 581 6.50 -14.35 12.51
N ALA A 582 7.46 -14.42 13.44
CA ALA A 582 7.36 -13.74 14.75
C ALA A 582 7.24 -12.23 14.58
N ARG A 583 8.09 -11.61 13.73
CA ARG A 583 8.02 -10.17 13.43
C ARG A 583 6.67 -9.75 12.85
N LYS A 584 6.13 -10.53 11.89
CA LYS A 584 4.80 -10.25 11.32
C LYS A 584 3.69 -10.40 12.36
N ALA A 585 3.78 -11.38 13.25
CA ALA A 585 2.83 -11.56 14.34
C ALA A 585 2.88 -10.38 15.31
N SER A 586 4.07 -9.92 15.70
CA SER A 586 4.26 -8.73 16.55
C SER A 586 3.69 -7.47 15.89
N ALA A 587 3.96 -7.23 14.62
CA ALA A 587 3.38 -6.11 13.86
C ALA A 587 1.85 -6.17 13.81
N SER A 588 1.27 -7.37 13.62
CA SER A 588 -0.19 -7.57 13.62
C SER A 588 -0.81 -7.30 14.99
N LEU A 589 -0.11 -7.61 16.09
CA LEU A 589 -0.56 -7.28 17.44
C LEU A 589 -0.47 -5.77 17.70
N GLN A 590 0.60 -5.10 17.28
CA GLN A 590 0.74 -3.63 17.37
C GLN A 590 -0.37 -2.91 16.58
N ALA A 591 -0.86 -3.49 15.48
CA ALA A 591 -1.97 -2.94 14.73
C ALA A 591 -3.28 -2.83 15.53
N LEU A 592 -3.44 -3.57 16.67
CA LEU A 592 -4.56 -3.43 17.59
C LEU A 592 -4.58 -2.07 18.31
N GLU A 593 -3.44 -1.40 18.42
CA GLU A 593 -3.32 -0.06 19.00
C GLU A 593 -3.69 1.05 18.01
N SER A 594 -3.84 0.70 16.75
CA SER A 594 -4.19 1.65 15.70
C SER A 594 -5.64 2.15 15.86
N PRO A 595 -5.91 3.45 15.57
CA PRO A 595 -7.27 4.01 15.66
C PRO A 595 -8.32 3.20 14.91
N VAL A 596 -7.97 2.60 13.77
CA VAL A 596 -8.93 1.84 12.93
C VAL A 596 -9.38 0.53 13.60
N ALA A 597 -8.66 0.01 14.56
CA ALA A 597 -9.05 -1.19 15.31
C ALA A 597 -10.42 -1.02 16.01
N VAL A 598 -10.77 0.22 16.41
CA VAL A 598 -12.07 0.56 17.03
C VAL A 598 -13.25 0.25 16.09
N LEU A 599 -13.04 0.25 14.77
CA LEU A 599 -14.10 -0.07 13.82
C LEU A 599 -14.55 -1.52 13.87
N VAL A 600 -13.66 -2.45 14.28
CA VAL A 600 -13.97 -3.89 14.26
C VAL A 600 -15.04 -4.26 15.28
N PRO A 601 -14.95 -3.91 16.58
CA PRO A 601 -16.04 -4.17 17.53
C PRO A 601 -17.33 -3.43 17.15
N ALA A 602 -17.27 -2.18 16.65
CA ALA A 602 -18.46 -1.47 16.19
C ALA A 602 -19.14 -2.19 15.00
N MET A 603 -18.35 -2.69 14.06
CA MET A 603 -18.83 -3.49 12.93
C MET A 603 -19.45 -4.82 13.38
N LEU A 604 -18.82 -5.53 14.31
CA LEU A 604 -19.37 -6.80 14.84
C LEU A 604 -20.71 -6.57 15.53
N VAL A 605 -20.82 -5.53 16.35
CA VAL A 605 -22.10 -5.16 16.99
C VAL A 605 -23.15 -4.84 15.94
N ALA A 606 -22.82 -4.05 14.92
CA ALA A 606 -23.73 -3.70 13.84
C ALA A 606 -24.19 -4.97 13.08
N LEU A 607 -23.29 -5.87 12.74
CA LEU A 607 -23.60 -7.13 12.06
C LEU A 607 -24.48 -8.04 12.94
N VAL A 608 -24.16 -8.17 14.23
CA VAL A 608 -25.00 -8.91 15.18
C VAL A 608 -26.42 -8.34 15.18
N TRP A 609 -26.60 -7.03 15.32
CA TRP A 609 -27.93 -6.42 15.30
C TRP A 609 -28.67 -6.66 13.99
N LEU A 610 -28.01 -6.55 12.84
CA LEU A 610 -28.61 -6.77 11.54
C LEU A 610 -29.07 -8.23 11.35
N PHE A 611 -28.36 -9.21 11.91
CA PHE A 611 -28.58 -10.63 11.65
C PHE A 611 -29.10 -11.43 12.87
N HIS A 612 -29.25 -10.79 14.04
CA HIS A 612 -29.76 -11.46 15.23
C HIS A 612 -31.26 -11.79 15.07
N GLY A 613 -31.61 -13.03 15.41
CA GLY A 613 -33.00 -13.53 15.32
C GLY A 613 -33.37 -14.07 13.93
N SER A 614 -34.37 -14.96 13.93
CA SER A 614 -34.83 -15.67 12.72
C SER A 614 -35.47 -14.72 11.69
N ASP A 615 -36.09 -13.64 12.13
CA ASP A 615 -36.82 -12.68 11.29
C ASP A 615 -36.12 -11.31 11.17
N SER A 616 -34.79 -11.30 11.37
CA SER A 616 -34.00 -10.08 11.27
C SER A 616 -33.99 -9.48 9.86
N PRO A 617 -33.87 -8.13 9.74
CA PRO A 617 -33.90 -7.49 8.44
C PRO A 617 -32.73 -7.90 7.53
N GLY A 618 -31.57 -8.20 8.10
CA GLY A 618 -30.41 -8.69 7.36
C GLY A 618 -30.65 -10.08 6.77
N ARG A 619 -31.25 -11.01 7.51
CA ARG A 619 -31.63 -12.34 7.00
C ARG A 619 -32.68 -12.26 5.89
N ARG A 620 -33.70 -11.41 6.06
CA ARG A 620 -34.68 -11.17 4.99
C ARG A 620 -34.02 -10.64 3.72
N LEU A 621 -33.07 -9.69 3.87
CA LEU A 621 -32.29 -9.17 2.76
C LEU A 621 -31.53 -10.29 2.03
N VAL A 622 -30.87 -11.17 2.75
CA VAL A 622 -30.13 -12.31 2.18
C VAL A 622 -31.06 -13.25 1.44
N VAL A 623 -32.19 -13.64 2.05
CA VAL A 623 -33.16 -14.53 1.44
C VAL A 623 -33.77 -13.92 0.16
N SER A 624 -34.14 -12.64 0.21
CA SER A 624 -34.75 -11.93 -0.94
C SER A 624 -33.77 -11.61 -2.07
N SER A 625 -32.47 -11.52 -1.77
CA SER A 625 -31.42 -11.20 -2.77
C SER A 625 -30.82 -12.45 -3.44
N GLY A 626 -31.15 -13.62 -2.94
CA GLY A 626 -30.61 -14.88 -3.44
C GLY A 626 -29.10 -15.05 -3.19
N ARG A 627 -28.47 -15.89 -4.03
CA ARG A 627 -27.08 -16.32 -3.82
C ARG A 627 -26.03 -15.21 -4.00
N SER A 628 -26.31 -14.17 -4.79
CA SER A 628 -25.30 -13.17 -5.15
C SER A 628 -24.88 -12.33 -3.96
N LEU A 629 -25.81 -11.92 -3.08
CA LEU A 629 -25.44 -11.18 -1.87
C LEU A 629 -24.66 -12.08 -0.91
N THR A 630 -25.08 -13.32 -0.71
CA THR A 630 -24.37 -14.30 0.11
C THR A 630 -22.95 -14.53 -0.43
N ALA A 631 -22.81 -14.66 -1.76
CA ALA A 631 -21.51 -14.83 -2.42
C ALA A 631 -20.59 -13.64 -2.16
N ALA A 632 -21.10 -12.39 -2.30
CA ALA A 632 -20.35 -11.18 -1.99
C ALA A 632 -19.92 -11.14 -0.52
N MET A 633 -20.83 -11.42 0.42
CA MET A 633 -20.53 -11.43 1.86
C MET A 633 -19.47 -12.48 2.22
N VAL A 634 -19.58 -13.69 1.65
CA VAL A 634 -18.59 -14.76 1.86
C VAL A 634 -17.23 -14.36 1.28
N GLY A 635 -17.20 -13.87 0.04
CA GLY A 635 -15.96 -13.45 -0.60
C GLY A 635 -15.26 -12.34 0.17
N VAL A 636 -15.97 -11.25 0.50
CA VAL A 636 -15.42 -10.13 1.28
C VAL A 636 -15.00 -10.58 2.68
N GLY A 637 -15.81 -11.39 3.36
CA GLY A 637 -15.50 -11.89 4.69
C GLY A 637 -14.23 -12.76 4.72
N VAL A 638 -14.09 -13.68 3.76
CA VAL A 638 -12.89 -14.53 3.62
C VAL A 638 -11.67 -13.68 3.32
N MET A 639 -11.75 -12.78 2.34
CA MET A 639 -10.66 -11.88 1.99
C MET A 639 -10.22 -11.03 3.20
N ALA A 640 -11.18 -10.45 3.93
CA ALA A 640 -10.88 -9.59 5.07
C ALA A 640 -10.24 -10.35 6.24
N VAL A 641 -10.74 -11.56 6.57
CA VAL A 641 -10.19 -12.39 7.65
C VAL A 641 -8.81 -12.92 7.27
N VAL A 642 -8.66 -13.52 6.08
CA VAL A 642 -7.38 -14.07 5.64
C VAL A 642 -6.36 -12.96 5.46
N GLY A 643 -6.75 -11.84 4.83
CA GLY A 643 -5.88 -10.67 4.67
C GLY A 643 -5.39 -10.12 6.01
N SER A 644 -6.24 -10.11 7.05
CA SER A 644 -5.82 -9.70 8.40
C SER A 644 -4.86 -10.69 9.08
N LEU A 645 -4.91 -11.96 8.72
CA LEU A 645 -4.01 -12.98 9.29
C LEU A 645 -2.65 -13.04 8.59
N VAL A 646 -2.60 -12.66 7.31
CA VAL A 646 -1.39 -12.80 6.48
C VAL A 646 -0.58 -11.51 6.39
N ASN A 647 -1.27 -10.35 6.42
CA ASN A 647 -0.63 -9.04 6.30
C ASN A 647 -0.16 -8.51 7.67
N ASP A 648 0.95 -7.80 7.66
CA ASP A 648 1.55 -7.13 8.83
C ASP A 648 0.68 -6.02 9.45
N SER A 649 -0.26 -5.47 8.69
CA SER A 649 -1.25 -4.50 9.21
C SER A 649 -2.42 -5.17 9.97
N GLY A 650 -2.46 -6.50 10.06
CA GLY A 650 -3.38 -7.24 10.89
C GLY A 650 -4.84 -6.78 10.74
N ILE A 651 -5.44 -6.38 11.87
CA ILE A 651 -6.85 -5.99 11.98
C ILE A 651 -7.26 -4.80 11.09
N ALA A 652 -6.30 -3.98 10.62
CA ALA A 652 -6.60 -2.82 9.78
C ALA A 652 -7.19 -3.21 8.41
N VAL A 653 -6.84 -4.39 7.87
CA VAL A 653 -7.42 -4.94 6.64
C VAL A 653 -8.92 -5.21 6.83
N LEU A 654 -9.29 -5.88 7.92
CA LEU A 654 -10.68 -6.15 8.27
C LEU A 654 -11.47 -4.85 8.49
N ALA A 655 -10.86 -3.88 9.19
CA ALA A 655 -11.46 -2.58 9.47
C ALA A 655 -11.75 -1.79 8.19
N ALA A 656 -10.79 -1.73 7.24
CA ALA A 656 -10.94 -1.00 5.98
C ALA A 656 -11.98 -1.65 5.05
N ALA A 657 -11.95 -3.00 4.92
CA ALA A 657 -12.98 -3.75 4.19
C ALA A 657 -14.37 -3.51 4.79
N GLY A 658 -14.49 -3.57 6.12
CA GLY A 658 -15.74 -3.33 6.82
C GLY A 658 -16.24 -1.90 6.72
N ALA A 659 -15.36 -0.91 6.82
CA ALA A 659 -15.71 0.51 6.68
C ALA A 659 -16.24 0.87 5.28
N SER A 660 -15.78 0.17 4.24
CA SER A 660 -16.27 0.35 2.87
C SER A 660 -17.55 -0.42 2.56
N THR A 661 -17.89 -1.49 3.32
CA THR A 661 -18.98 -2.41 2.95
C THR A 661 -20.14 -2.45 3.92
N VAL A 662 -19.90 -2.45 5.24
CA VAL A 662 -20.97 -2.56 6.25
C VAL A 662 -21.92 -1.36 6.24
N PRO A 663 -21.46 -0.10 6.06
CA PRO A 663 -22.38 1.03 5.89
C PRO A 663 -23.32 0.88 4.69
N LEU A 664 -22.84 0.29 3.57
CA LEU A 664 -23.68 -0.01 2.41
C LEU A 664 -24.72 -1.09 2.73
N LEU A 665 -24.35 -2.11 3.50
CA LEU A 665 -25.27 -3.13 3.95
C LEU A 665 -26.38 -2.54 4.81
N ILE A 666 -26.07 -1.66 5.78
CA ILE A 666 -27.04 -0.94 6.60
C ILE A 666 -27.98 -0.10 5.71
N ALA A 667 -27.43 0.63 4.74
CA ALA A 667 -28.19 1.46 3.81
C ALA A 667 -29.18 0.64 2.97
N VAL A 668 -28.79 -0.55 2.53
CA VAL A 668 -29.65 -1.46 1.77
C VAL A 668 -30.71 -2.11 2.68
N VAL A 669 -30.32 -2.54 3.89
CA VAL A 669 -31.27 -3.11 4.89
C VAL A 669 -32.34 -2.10 5.27
N ALA A 670 -32.00 -0.82 5.36
CA ALA A 670 -32.96 0.23 5.67
C ALA A 670 -34.11 0.35 4.64
N LYS A 671 -33.88 -0.08 3.40
CA LYS A 671 -34.88 -0.10 2.31
C LYS A 671 -35.76 -1.36 2.29
N GLU A 672 -35.48 -2.37 3.13
CA GLU A 672 -36.31 -3.59 3.16
C GLU A 672 -37.75 -3.31 3.63
N PRO A 673 -38.76 -3.95 3.01
CA PRO A 673 -40.15 -3.85 3.47
C PRO A 673 -40.30 -4.31 4.91
N ALA A 674 -41.18 -3.65 5.69
CA ALA A 674 -41.52 -4.13 7.05
C ALA A 674 -42.28 -5.47 6.97
N SER A 675 -42.02 -6.37 7.92
CA SER A 675 -42.80 -7.58 8.10
C SER A 675 -44.27 -7.18 8.30
N GLY A 676 -45.18 -7.54 7.39
CA GLY A 676 -46.59 -7.20 7.47
C GLY A 676 -47.19 -6.61 6.19
N THR A 677 -46.39 -6.24 5.18
CA THR A 677 -46.88 -5.83 3.89
C THR A 677 -46.77 -6.99 2.86
N THR A 678 -47.05 -8.22 3.29
CA THR A 678 -47.29 -9.29 2.33
C THR A 678 -48.68 -9.04 1.74
N ALA A 679 -48.71 -8.50 0.55
CA ALA A 679 -49.71 -8.66 -0.46
C ALA A 679 -51.07 -9.22 0.02
N THR A 680 -51.91 -8.36 0.56
CA THR A 680 -53.32 -8.43 0.22
C THR A 680 -53.47 -7.79 -1.17
N GLN A 681 -52.86 -8.36 -2.19
CA GLN A 681 -53.43 -8.26 -3.52
C GLN A 681 -54.58 -9.24 -3.56
N VAL A 682 -55.69 -8.68 -3.15
CA VAL A 682 -57.01 -9.05 -3.44
C VAL A 682 -57.11 -9.75 -4.81
N SER A 683 -57.43 -11.02 -4.79
CA SER A 683 -58.18 -11.65 -5.81
C SER A 683 -59.56 -11.00 -5.81
N GLY A 684 -59.63 -9.80 -6.37
CA GLY A 684 -60.89 -9.16 -6.74
C GLY A 684 -61.37 -9.86 -7.99
N SER A 685 -62.16 -10.90 -7.84
CA SER A 685 -63.11 -11.34 -8.88
C SER A 685 -64.01 -10.16 -9.25
N PRO A 686 -64.20 -9.81 -10.53
CA PRO A 686 -65.17 -8.81 -10.90
C PRO A 686 -66.56 -9.40 -10.64
N SER A 687 -67.25 -8.85 -9.63
CA SER A 687 -68.72 -9.06 -9.46
C SER A 687 -69.41 -8.49 -10.67
N VAL A 688 -70.00 -9.40 -11.47
CA VAL A 688 -70.95 -9.06 -12.52
C VAL A 688 -72.20 -8.47 -11.85
N VAL A 689 -72.39 -7.17 -11.99
CA VAL A 689 -73.64 -6.49 -11.73
C VAL A 689 -74.60 -6.85 -12.87
N ALA A 690 -75.56 -7.67 -12.52
CA ALA A 690 -76.74 -7.98 -13.42
C ALA A 690 -77.60 -6.73 -13.48
N ASP A 691 -77.69 -6.11 -14.64
CA ASP A 691 -78.78 -5.19 -15.01
C ASP A 691 -79.96 -5.98 -15.53
N ARG A 692 -81.11 -5.89 -14.81
CA ARG A 692 -82.42 -6.43 -15.19
C ARG A 692 -83.04 -5.42 -16.16
N ARG A 693 -83.32 -5.92 -17.42
CA ARG A 693 -84.52 -5.46 -18.18
C ARG A 693 -84.83 -6.47 -19.28
N ASP A 694 -85.95 -7.21 -19.01
CA ASP A 694 -87.09 -7.48 -19.86
C ASP A 694 -86.97 -7.98 -21.32
N ARG A 695 -87.43 -9.16 -21.60
CA ARG A 695 -88.64 -9.56 -22.34
C ARG A 695 -88.59 -10.97 -22.93
N ARG A 696 -89.53 -11.83 -22.42
CA ARG A 696 -90.50 -12.75 -23.08
C ARG A 696 -90.18 -13.25 -24.47
N ARG A 697 -90.28 -14.55 -24.56
CA ARG A 697 -91.11 -15.53 -25.41
C ARG A 697 -90.26 -16.77 -25.65
N SER A 698 -90.68 -17.82 -25.19
CA SER A 698 -91.73 -18.87 -25.54
C SER A 698 -91.18 -20.03 -26.35
N GLU A 699 -91.51 -21.17 -25.81
CA GLU A 699 -91.70 -22.47 -26.54
C GLU A 699 -90.44 -23.29 -26.81
N SER A 700 -90.26 -24.47 -26.47
CA SER A 700 -91.08 -25.69 -26.15
C SER A 700 -90.19 -26.89 -26.47
N MET A 701 -90.49 -27.95 -25.78
CA MET A 701 -90.22 -29.35 -26.05
C MET A 701 -88.99 -30.09 -25.71
N THR A 702 -89.23 -30.90 -24.79
CA THR A 702 -88.68 -32.12 -24.22
C THR A 702 -88.12 -33.18 -25.18
N PRO A 703 -87.77 -34.37 -24.73
CA PRO A 703 -86.47 -34.88 -24.30
C PRO A 703 -86.11 -36.15 -25.08
N HIS A 704 -84.93 -36.63 -24.92
CA HIS A 704 -84.66 -38.06 -24.99
C HIS A 704 -83.29 -38.42 -24.39
N ASP A 705 -83.38 -39.34 -23.50
CA ASP A 705 -82.35 -40.10 -22.84
C ASP A 705 -81.91 -41.30 -23.71
N PRO A 706 -81.00 -42.13 -23.22
CA PRO A 706 -79.65 -42.46 -23.75
C PRO A 706 -79.64 -43.85 -24.47
N PRO A 707 -78.60 -44.48 -24.82
CA PRO A 707 -77.86 -45.43 -23.98
C PRO A 707 -76.34 -45.64 -24.21
N THR A 708 -75.69 -45.96 -23.10
CA THR A 708 -74.83 -47.12 -22.78
C THR A 708 -73.86 -47.73 -23.81
N VAL A 709 -72.62 -47.93 -23.26
CA VAL A 709 -71.91 -49.23 -23.15
C VAL A 709 -70.70 -49.49 -24.08
N GLN A 710 -69.63 -49.84 -23.37
CA GLN A 710 -68.51 -50.78 -23.69
C GLN A 710 -67.28 -50.24 -24.45
N SER A 711 -66.19 -50.23 -23.82
CA SER A 711 -65.22 -51.26 -23.39
C SER A 711 -64.19 -51.68 -24.44
N ARG A 712 -63.02 -51.84 -23.97
CA ARG A 712 -61.83 -52.64 -24.42
C ARG A 712 -60.85 -51.98 -25.30
N ASP A 713 -59.72 -51.89 -24.69
CA ASP A 713 -58.58 -52.80 -24.62
C ASP A 713 -57.53 -52.62 -25.72
N GLU A 714 -56.29 -52.51 -25.21
CA GLU A 714 -55.06 -53.13 -25.65
C GLU A 714 -54.07 -52.42 -26.59
N LEU A 715 -52.93 -52.31 -26.03
CA LEU A 715 -51.57 -52.63 -26.57
C LEU A 715 -50.92 -51.74 -27.66
N ARG A 716 -49.95 -50.94 -27.36
CA ARG A 716 -48.53 -51.28 -27.37
C ARG A 716 -47.72 -50.13 -26.84
#